data_898cd58687aa4a0eea0bc1ee82ef1610
#
_entry.id   898cd58687aa4a0eea0bc1ee82ef1610
#
_cell.length_a   1.000
_cell.length_b   1.000
_cell.length_c   1.000
_cell.angle_alpha   90.00
_cell.angle_beta   90.00
_cell.angle_gamma   90.00
#
_symmetry.space_group_name_H-M   'P 1'
#
loop_
_entity.id
_entity.type
_entity.pdbx_description
1 polymer ?
#
loop_
_entity_poly.entity_id
_entity_poly.type
_entity_poly.pdbx_seq_one_letter_code
_entity_poly.pdbx_strand_id
1 'polypeptide(L)'
;MKLSRTLEAYLAIIILVCSGSVVAELSRIEVSSRETLSDSAVDFSYEAINGVLYFTIDPSDPANAAIADIGHAPVNNAGMVEFSADFKMLVPSSSIANDGLLYNVNNRGRSSFPPERSLGHPLSKMGFTYLATGWINELSPRDGRLRLHAPIVGSVDQPITGDVRYEVSVGSESNEVNIAGGGHLAYEPTAAGLRDASLSQRLYQDDPRVPVERSQFELSVQPEKDSNQPIVTLRLQGGFQPGYLYELIYEAKNPVLAGAGMAGIRDMVSLIRFGGDASSELDQLGLPAIDNTVAWGNSQSGRLLRQFIYDGFNADLAGRKVFDGVIPVIAGSGYGMFNNRFAMPTRTNGQHSNHLYPNDLFPFTYGDSTDPFSGRTDGVFRKAKASNTVPKLMHIQTSNEYWVRAGSLPHTNPEGTADAVLPDEVRFYTIGGSQHGSGNGRPREASSGQLPPNPNMWAPIADSLLVAMYHWVAGDQEPPASRYPKISDGSLVPTHTEKGINREAWNRLSGVNHPSANYAPSYVDYGDRWLQQRIIDRHSQSSSKHYRALVPAVNIDNNDFAASTVLPPLTQVPLATFVSWNLRAAATGAEKSLARLSGSYIPFPANTASAVQSRDPRSSIAALYKSFDDYLLKYEAATDGLIEAGYLLPGFKDVLMDIAHSNGAVFE
;
A
#
# COMPACT_ATOMS: atom_id res chain seq x y z
N MET A 1 70.11 -20.01 -45.37
CA MET A 1 68.80 -20.53 -44.83
C MET A 1 68.10 -19.43 -44.13
N LYS A 2 66.93 -19.01 -44.58
CA LYS A 2 66.27 -17.76 -44.24
C LYS A 2 65.47 -17.87 -42.96
N LEU A 3 65.73 -16.98 -41.97
CA LEU A 3 64.84 -16.72 -40.86
C LEU A 3 63.69 -15.82 -41.33
N SER A 4 62.46 -16.27 -41.10
CA SER A 4 61.26 -15.42 -41.20
C SER A 4 60.86 -14.94 -39.81
N ARG A 5 60.85 -13.63 -39.60
CA ARG A 5 60.29 -12.96 -38.42
C ARG A 5 58.84 -12.61 -38.74
N THR A 6 57.90 -13.20 -38.03
CA THR A 6 56.51 -12.77 -37.99
C THR A 6 56.36 -11.71 -36.90
N LEU A 7 55.91 -10.52 -37.29
CA LEU A 7 55.58 -9.39 -36.44
C LEU A 7 54.12 -9.57 -35.98
N GLU A 8 53.89 -9.83 -34.69
CA GLU A 8 52.57 -9.77 -34.09
C GLU A 8 52.28 -8.33 -33.71
N ALA A 9 51.29 -7.72 -34.36
CA ALA A 9 50.75 -6.41 -34.01
C ALA A 9 49.70 -6.59 -32.94
N TYR A 10 49.98 -6.16 -31.70
CA TYR A 10 48.99 -5.99 -30.66
C TYR A 10 48.17 -4.74 -30.95
N LEU A 11 46.90 -4.93 -31.30
CA LEU A 11 45.91 -3.88 -31.40
C LEU A 11 45.40 -3.58 -29.98
N ALA A 12 45.91 -2.54 -29.31
CA ALA A 12 45.36 -2.04 -28.06
C ALA A 12 44.06 -1.29 -28.36
N ILE A 13 42.93 -1.93 -28.07
CA ILE A 13 41.64 -1.25 -28.05
C ILE A 13 41.61 -0.39 -26.79
N ILE A 14 41.80 0.90 -26.93
CA ILE A 14 41.52 1.89 -25.89
C ILE A 14 40.00 2.05 -25.88
N ILE A 15 39.36 1.38 -24.92
CA ILE A 15 37.97 1.68 -24.57
C ILE A 15 38.01 3.05 -23.86
N LEU A 16 37.64 4.09 -24.60
CA LEU A 16 37.36 5.40 -24.04
C LEU A 16 36.03 5.22 -23.23
N VAL A 17 36.13 4.96 -21.95
CA VAL A 17 35.00 5.11 -21.06
C VAL A 17 34.75 6.63 -20.98
N CYS A 18 33.85 7.12 -21.80
CA CYS A 18 33.23 8.42 -21.55
C CYS A 18 32.50 8.27 -20.20
N SER A 19 33.12 8.70 -19.12
CA SER A 19 32.42 9.05 -17.90
C SER A 19 31.58 10.28 -18.23
N GLY A 20 30.43 10.07 -18.86
CA GLY A 20 29.36 11.05 -18.88
C GLY A 20 28.99 11.28 -17.40
N SER A 21 29.03 12.52 -16.98
CA SER A 21 28.49 12.92 -15.69
C SER A 21 27.07 12.40 -15.65
N VAL A 22 26.75 11.55 -14.65
CA VAL A 22 25.38 11.09 -14.42
C VAL A 22 24.62 12.31 -13.90
N VAL A 23 23.88 12.93 -14.78
CA VAL A 23 23.06 14.12 -14.47
C VAL A 23 21.87 13.63 -13.65
N ALA A 24 21.73 14.13 -12.42
CA ALA A 24 20.48 13.96 -11.70
C ALA A 24 19.36 14.63 -12.50
N GLU A 25 18.27 13.92 -12.74
CA GLU A 25 17.19 14.41 -13.61
C GLU A 25 16.32 15.49 -12.94
N LEU A 26 16.55 15.83 -11.67
CA LEU A 26 15.96 17.01 -11.05
C LEU A 26 16.62 18.27 -11.64
N SER A 27 15.80 19.17 -12.19
CA SER A 27 16.29 20.40 -12.85
C SER A 27 16.10 21.67 -11.99
N ARG A 28 15.11 21.67 -11.08
CA ARG A 28 14.82 22.86 -10.24
C ARG A 28 13.96 22.46 -9.04
N ILE A 29 14.18 23.16 -7.92
CA ILE A 29 13.30 23.13 -6.73
C ILE A 29 12.68 24.51 -6.56
N GLU A 30 11.37 24.56 -6.39
CA GLU A 30 10.63 25.78 -6.07
C GLU A 30 9.98 25.63 -4.69
N VAL A 31 10.49 26.36 -3.71
CA VAL A 31 9.93 26.38 -2.36
C VAL A 31 8.77 27.37 -2.30
N SER A 32 7.57 26.90 -1.97
CA SER A 32 6.36 27.71 -1.87
C SER A 32 6.09 28.20 -0.44
N SER A 33 6.49 27.45 0.58
CA SER A 33 6.32 27.82 1.98
C SER A 33 7.35 27.18 2.89
N ARG A 34 7.63 27.88 4.02
CA ARG A 34 8.43 27.41 5.15
C ARG A 34 7.70 27.74 6.44
N GLU A 35 7.68 26.80 7.36
CA GLU A 35 7.07 26.99 8.67
C GLU A 35 7.90 26.24 9.73
N THR A 36 8.18 26.91 10.86
CA THR A 36 8.84 26.27 12.00
C THR A 36 7.80 25.60 12.90
N LEU A 37 7.92 24.28 13.05
CA LEU A 37 7.17 23.49 14.03
C LEU A 37 7.95 23.50 15.35
N SER A 38 7.41 24.12 16.39
CA SER A 38 8.00 24.19 17.73
C SER A 38 6.94 23.96 18.81
N ASP A 39 7.38 23.41 19.95
CA ASP A 39 6.55 23.19 21.13
C ASP A 39 7.40 23.51 22.35
N SER A 40 6.85 24.27 23.30
CA SER A 40 7.55 24.66 24.54
C SER A 40 7.90 23.48 25.46
N ALA A 41 7.31 22.31 25.25
CA ALA A 41 7.58 21.08 26.01
C ALA A 41 8.86 20.33 25.55
N VAL A 42 9.47 20.75 24.44
CA VAL A 42 10.70 20.14 23.88
C VAL A 42 11.70 21.22 23.50
N ASP A 43 12.98 20.87 23.45
CA ASP A 43 14.11 21.78 23.16
C ASP A 43 14.61 21.70 21.70
N PHE A 44 13.80 21.12 20.82
CA PHE A 44 14.08 21.00 19.39
C PHE A 44 12.88 21.47 18.55
N SER A 45 13.13 21.64 17.26
CA SER A 45 12.11 22.04 16.28
C SER A 45 12.33 21.32 14.95
N TYR A 46 11.33 21.45 14.08
CA TYR A 46 11.42 21.05 12.67
C TYR A 46 11.05 22.23 11.78
N GLU A 47 11.68 22.33 10.62
CA GLU A 47 11.25 23.22 9.56
C GLU A 47 10.41 22.42 8.55
N ALA A 48 9.15 22.80 8.37
CA ALA A 48 8.27 22.26 7.35
C ALA A 48 8.43 23.06 6.06
N ILE A 49 8.82 22.39 4.96
CA ILE A 49 9.06 22.98 3.65
C ILE A 49 8.10 22.34 2.67
N ASN A 50 7.36 23.16 1.91
CA ASN A 50 6.51 22.69 0.81
C ASN A 50 6.91 23.38 -0.49
N GLY A 51 6.69 22.72 -1.62
CA GLY A 51 7.01 23.27 -2.91
C GLY A 51 6.77 22.31 -4.06
N VAL A 52 7.47 22.58 -5.17
CA VAL A 52 7.40 21.80 -6.40
C VAL A 52 8.81 21.42 -6.85
N LEU A 53 8.97 20.17 -7.22
CA LEU A 53 10.17 19.60 -7.85
C LEU A 53 9.93 19.51 -9.36
N TYR A 54 10.89 19.98 -10.16
CA TYR A 54 10.85 19.91 -11.61
C TYR A 54 11.91 18.94 -12.12
N PHE A 55 11.53 18.08 -13.04
CA PHE A 55 12.37 17.02 -13.57
C PHE A 55 12.44 17.08 -15.10
N THR A 56 13.60 16.72 -15.63
CA THR A 56 13.84 16.47 -17.05
C THR A 56 14.48 15.09 -17.20
N ILE A 57 13.83 14.15 -17.88
CA ILE A 57 14.33 12.79 -18.02
C ILE A 57 14.63 12.43 -19.48
N ASP A 58 15.74 11.74 -19.71
CA ASP A 58 16.11 11.22 -21.02
C ASP A 58 15.27 9.95 -21.33
N PRO A 59 14.37 10.00 -22.34
CA PRO A 59 13.57 8.83 -22.70
C PRO A 59 14.40 7.69 -23.32
N SER A 60 15.64 7.96 -23.72
CA SER A 60 16.56 6.96 -24.31
C SER A 60 17.46 6.29 -23.28
N ASP A 61 17.54 6.79 -22.04
CA ASP A 61 18.33 6.18 -20.98
C ASP A 61 17.74 4.82 -20.58
N PRO A 62 18.55 3.74 -20.56
CA PRO A 62 18.09 2.41 -20.17
C PRO A 62 17.46 2.34 -18.77
N ALA A 63 17.87 3.19 -17.82
CA ALA A 63 17.29 3.25 -16.48
C ALA A 63 15.84 3.79 -16.48
N ASN A 64 15.46 4.54 -17.54
CA ASN A 64 14.11 5.07 -17.73
C ASN A 64 13.23 4.14 -18.59
N ALA A 65 13.78 3.09 -19.20
CA ALA A 65 13.03 2.13 -20.01
C ALA A 65 11.91 1.40 -19.24
N ALA A 66 11.98 1.41 -17.90
CA ALA A 66 10.93 0.85 -17.04
C ALA A 66 9.65 1.70 -17.02
N ILE A 67 9.70 2.99 -17.40
CA ILE A 67 8.55 3.89 -17.42
C ILE A 67 7.69 3.55 -18.64
N ALA A 68 6.47 3.09 -18.38
CA ALA A 68 5.54 2.74 -19.45
C ALA A 68 5.24 3.95 -20.35
N ASP A 69 5.30 3.74 -21.65
CA ASP A 69 5.03 4.75 -22.70
C ASP A 69 6.02 5.93 -22.75
N ILE A 70 7.17 5.88 -22.08
CA ILE A 70 8.11 7.02 -22.07
C ILE A 70 8.55 7.45 -23.49
N GLY A 71 8.74 6.50 -24.40
CA GLY A 71 9.09 6.77 -25.79
C GLY A 71 8.00 7.45 -26.64
N HIS A 72 6.81 7.62 -26.08
CA HIS A 72 5.68 8.33 -26.69
C HIS A 72 5.36 9.66 -25.96
N ALA A 73 6.09 9.98 -24.89
CA ALA A 73 5.91 11.23 -24.18
C ALA A 73 6.43 12.43 -24.98
N PRO A 74 5.83 13.61 -24.87
CA PRO A 74 6.35 14.80 -25.51
C PRO A 74 7.73 15.17 -24.93
N VAL A 75 8.62 15.61 -25.81
CA VAL A 75 9.97 16.05 -25.44
C VAL A 75 10.17 17.53 -25.71
N ASN A 76 11.02 18.17 -24.92
CA ASN A 76 11.45 19.54 -25.12
C ASN A 76 12.50 19.65 -26.26
N ASN A 77 13.02 20.87 -26.50
CA ASN A 77 14.01 21.11 -27.56
C ASN A 77 15.34 20.36 -27.36
N ALA A 78 15.63 19.87 -26.17
CA ALA A 78 16.80 19.05 -25.85
C ALA A 78 16.50 17.54 -25.98
N GLY A 79 15.30 17.14 -26.38
CA GLY A 79 14.88 15.74 -26.47
C GLY A 79 14.49 15.10 -25.14
N MET A 80 14.30 15.89 -24.08
CA MET A 80 14.01 15.43 -22.73
C MET A 80 12.51 15.52 -22.42
N VAL A 81 11.99 14.56 -21.66
CA VAL A 81 10.62 14.57 -21.13
C VAL A 81 10.59 15.40 -19.85
N GLU A 82 9.66 16.33 -19.74
CA GLU A 82 9.48 17.19 -18.58
C GLU A 82 8.25 16.81 -17.75
N PHE A 83 8.41 16.83 -16.42
CA PHE A 83 7.32 16.69 -15.47
C PHE A 83 7.63 17.38 -14.15
N SER A 84 6.65 17.52 -13.27
CA SER A 84 6.87 18.05 -11.92
C SER A 84 6.06 17.30 -10.88
N ALA A 85 6.44 17.44 -9.62
CA ALA A 85 5.76 16.85 -8.48
C ALA A 85 5.75 17.81 -7.29
N ASP A 86 4.60 17.95 -6.64
CA ASP A 86 4.55 18.64 -5.35
C ASP A 86 5.40 17.89 -4.32
N PHE A 87 6.00 18.59 -3.39
CA PHE A 87 6.72 17.95 -2.29
C PHE A 87 6.42 18.58 -0.94
N LYS A 88 6.64 17.79 0.10
CA LYS A 88 6.63 18.18 1.49
C LYS A 88 7.83 17.56 2.19
N MET A 89 8.53 18.37 2.99
CA MET A 89 9.70 17.94 3.72
C MET A 89 9.66 18.49 5.14
N LEU A 90 10.18 17.72 6.10
CA LEU A 90 10.48 18.23 7.45
C LEU A 90 11.97 18.03 7.70
N VAL A 91 12.64 19.13 8.02
CA VAL A 91 14.07 19.17 8.35
C VAL A 91 14.21 19.39 9.86
N PRO A 92 14.88 18.49 10.61
CA PRO A 92 15.09 18.66 12.04
C PRO A 92 16.10 19.79 12.33
N SER A 93 15.94 20.46 13.48
CA SER A 93 16.98 21.36 13.98
C SER A 93 18.30 20.60 14.20
N SER A 94 19.42 21.29 14.04
CA SER A 94 20.77 20.70 14.13
C SER A 94 21.07 20.04 15.48
N SER A 95 20.32 20.40 16.54
CA SER A 95 20.47 19.83 17.87
C SER A 95 20.08 18.35 17.97
N ILE A 96 19.21 17.88 17.08
CA ILE A 96 18.73 16.49 17.08
C ILE A 96 18.91 15.77 15.74
N ALA A 97 19.35 16.48 14.69
CA ALA A 97 19.45 15.92 13.34
C ALA A 97 20.33 14.67 13.32
N ASN A 98 19.80 13.59 12.72
CA ASN A 98 20.54 12.38 12.40
C ASN A 98 20.77 12.26 10.88
N ASP A 99 21.42 11.19 10.43
CA ASP A 99 21.75 10.90 9.04
C ASP A 99 20.66 10.12 8.28
N GLY A 100 19.46 10.00 8.85
CA GLY A 100 18.37 9.23 8.27
C GLY A 100 17.37 10.07 7.49
N LEU A 101 17.11 9.69 6.23
CA LEU A 101 15.99 10.18 5.44
C LEU A 101 14.85 9.15 5.51
N LEU A 102 13.71 9.57 6.04
CA LEU A 102 12.48 8.80 6.02
C LEU A 102 11.57 9.30 4.88
N TYR A 103 11.48 8.52 3.80
CA TYR A 103 10.62 8.83 2.67
C TYR A 103 9.22 8.23 2.87
N ASN A 104 8.19 9.07 2.96
CA ASN A 104 6.80 8.63 3.03
C ASN A 104 6.16 8.59 1.65
N VAL A 105 5.82 7.43 1.15
CA VAL A 105 4.92 7.34 -0.01
C VAL A 105 3.53 7.76 0.46
N ASN A 106 3.10 8.96 0.09
CA ASN A 106 1.81 9.49 0.49
C ASN A 106 0.63 8.70 -0.09
N ASN A 107 -0.48 8.64 0.64
CA ASN A 107 -1.68 7.95 0.20
C ASN A 107 -2.68 8.93 -0.40
N ARG A 108 -2.87 8.87 -1.72
CA ARG A 108 -3.74 9.79 -2.49
C ARG A 108 -3.44 11.27 -2.21
N GLY A 109 -2.14 11.60 -2.25
CA GLY A 109 -1.64 12.95 -2.05
C GLY A 109 -1.61 13.42 -0.59
N ARG A 110 -2.03 12.60 0.37
CA ARG A 110 -2.02 12.96 1.79
C ARG A 110 -0.80 12.37 2.48
N SER A 111 0.02 13.22 3.04
CA SER A 111 1.15 12.87 3.90
C SER A 111 0.97 13.53 5.26
N SER A 112 1.36 12.84 6.31
CA SER A 112 1.36 13.36 7.67
C SER A 112 2.51 12.72 8.42
N PHE A 113 3.51 13.52 8.74
CA PHE A 113 4.68 13.08 9.47
C PHE A 113 4.47 13.13 10.99
N PRO A 114 5.16 12.30 11.78
CA PRO A 114 5.06 12.33 13.24
C PRO A 114 5.24 13.71 13.87
N PRO A 115 6.25 14.55 13.48
CA PRO A 115 6.43 15.87 14.06
C PRO A 115 5.26 16.84 13.84
N GLU A 116 4.48 16.67 12.76
CA GLU A 116 3.30 17.51 12.50
C GLU A 116 2.13 17.16 13.43
N ARG A 117 2.10 15.94 13.95
CA ARG A 117 1.06 15.50 14.89
C ARG A 117 1.42 15.91 16.32
N SER A 118 2.68 15.70 16.69
CA SER A 118 3.22 16.04 18.00
C SER A 118 4.75 15.95 17.99
N LEU A 119 5.44 16.99 18.45
CA LEU A 119 6.87 16.93 18.70
C LEU A 119 7.21 15.99 19.88
N GLY A 120 6.26 15.71 20.78
CA GLY A 120 6.39 14.71 21.83
C GLY A 120 6.36 13.26 21.34
N HIS A 121 5.96 13.00 20.09
CA HIS A 121 5.92 11.65 19.51
C HIS A 121 7.31 10.98 19.51
N PRO A 122 7.44 9.69 19.85
CA PRO A 122 8.75 9.00 19.89
C PRO A 122 9.60 9.19 18.63
N LEU A 123 9.01 9.10 17.44
CA LEU A 123 9.74 9.28 16.17
C LEU A 123 10.19 10.74 15.95
N SER A 124 9.46 11.73 16.49
CA SER A 124 9.86 13.13 16.35
C SER A 124 11.14 13.45 17.10
N LYS A 125 11.41 12.72 18.20
CA LYS A 125 12.64 12.87 19.00
C LYS A 125 13.87 12.21 18.38
N MET A 126 13.70 11.43 17.32
CA MET A 126 14.80 10.72 16.65
C MET A 126 15.62 11.60 15.71
N GLY A 127 15.10 12.74 15.27
CA GLY A 127 15.82 13.69 14.42
C GLY A 127 15.94 13.29 12.96
N PHE A 128 15.01 12.49 12.44
CA PHE A 128 14.96 12.12 11.02
C PHE A 128 14.57 13.31 10.13
N THR A 129 15.14 13.38 8.94
CA THR A 129 14.57 14.16 7.85
C THR A 129 13.42 13.38 7.20
N TYR A 130 12.27 14.03 7.00
CA TYR A 130 11.09 13.42 6.36
C TYR A 130 10.86 14.03 4.99
N LEU A 131 10.50 13.19 4.00
CA LEU A 131 10.19 13.61 2.64
C LEU A 131 8.97 12.85 2.11
N ALA A 132 8.10 13.55 1.38
CA ALA A 132 7.06 12.96 0.54
C ALA A 132 6.94 13.76 -0.75
N THR A 133 6.76 13.09 -1.89
CA THR A 133 6.56 13.73 -3.20
C THR A 133 5.27 13.27 -3.86
N GLY A 134 4.68 14.07 -4.72
CA GLY A 134 3.51 13.70 -5.50
C GLY A 134 3.85 12.59 -6.51
N TRP A 135 3.08 11.52 -6.52
CA TRP A 135 3.28 10.39 -7.43
C TRP A 135 2.01 9.94 -8.17
N ILE A 136 0.89 10.58 -7.88
CA ILE A 136 -0.43 10.29 -8.47
C ILE A 136 -0.89 11.48 -9.29
N ASN A 137 -1.18 11.26 -10.56
CA ASN A 137 -1.66 12.26 -11.52
C ASN A 137 -3.18 12.49 -11.46
N GLU A 138 -3.98 11.47 -11.14
CA GLU A 138 -5.45 11.52 -11.18
C GLU A 138 -6.11 12.10 -9.91
N LEU A 139 -5.33 12.78 -9.07
CA LEU A 139 -5.86 13.48 -7.90
C LEU A 139 -6.50 14.81 -8.30
N SER A 140 -7.72 15.05 -7.83
CA SER A 140 -8.31 16.39 -7.98
C SER A 140 -7.50 17.43 -7.23
N PRO A 141 -7.34 18.66 -7.77
CA PRO A 141 -6.69 19.77 -7.08
C PRO A 141 -7.47 20.11 -5.80
N ARG A 142 -6.87 19.85 -4.66
CA ARG A 142 -7.41 20.20 -3.33
C ARG A 142 -6.25 20.55 -2.41
N ASP A 143 -6.49 21.46 -1.48
CA ASP A 143 -5.47 21.91 -0.53
C ASP A 143 -4.76 20.76 0.19
N GLY A 144 -3.46 20.83 0.28
CA GLY A 144 -2.61 19.87 0.97
C GLY A 144 -2.41 18.52 0.28
N ARG A 145 -2.88 18.33 -0.95
CA ARG A 145 -2.59 17.13 -1.75
C ARG A 145 -1.31 17.29 -2.55
N LEU A 146 -0.40 16.33 -2.37
CA LEU A 146 0.81 16.21 -3.19
C LEU A 146 0.47 15.49 -4.50
N ARG A 147 0.61 16.16 -5.62
CA ARG A 147 0.23 15.69 -6.96
C ARG A 147 1.44 15.50 -7.86
N LEU A 148 1.34 14.53 -8.76
CA LEU A 148 2.21 14.41 -9.93
C LEU A 148 1.61 15.22 -11.08
N HIS A 149 2.42 16.04 -11.72
CA HIS A 149 2.09 16.80 -12.92
C HIS A 149 2.85 16.21 -14.11
N ALA A 150 2.39 15.06 -14.60
CA ALA A 150 3.01 14.34 -15.70
C ALA A 150 2.37 14.70 -17.05
N PRO A 151 3.12 14.61 -18.16
CA PRO A 151 2.59 14.91 -19.48
C PRO A 151 1.60 13.83 -19.95
N ILE A 152 0.72 14.24 -20.87
CA ILE A 152 -0.07 13.33 -21.67
C ILE A 152 0.85 12.66 -22.68
N VAL A 153 0.67 11.36 -22.87
CA VAL A 153 1.43 10.55 -23.83
C VAL A 153 0.74 10.55 -25.19
N GLY A 154 1.51 10.69 -26.24
CA GLY A 154 1.03 10.86 -27.62
C GLY A 154 1.04 12.32 -28.06
N SER A 155 0.39 12.60 -29.17
CA SER A 155 0.26 13.96 -29.71
C SER A 155 -1.18 14.40 -29.83
N VAL A 156 -1.41 15.72 -29.90
CA VAL A 156 -2.76 16.29 -30.09
C VAL A 156 -3.41 15.79 -31.37
N ASP A 157 -2.62 15.66 -32.45
CA ASP A 157 -3.11 15.25 -33.77
C ASP A 157 -3.32 13.73 -33.89
N GLN A 158 -2.63 12.95 -33.04
CA GLN A 158 -2.70 11.49 -32.99
C GLN A 158 -2.77 11.04 -31.52
N PRO A 159 -3.91 11.22 -30.87
CA PRO A 159 -4.07 10.80 -29.49
C PRO A 159 -3.99 9.27 -29.38
N ILE A 160 -3.31 8.81 -28.34
CA ILE A 160 -3.34 7.39 -28.01
C ILE A 160 -4.69 7.08 -27.38
N THR A 161 -5.37 6.05 -27.91
CA THR A 161 -6.66 5.58 -27.40
C THR A 161 -6.57 4.15 -26.89
N GLY A 162 -7.54 3.75 -26.07
CA GLY A 162 -7.67 2.38 -25.58
C GLY A 162 -8.83 2.25 -24.60
N ASP A 163 -9.29 1.02 -24.41
CA ASP A 163 -10.36 0.75 -23.47
C ASP A 163 -9.90 0.91 -22.02
N VAL A 164 -10.74 1.54 -21.21
CA VAL A 164 -10.59 1.65 -19.76
C VAL A 164 -11.78 1.02 -19.06
N ARG A 165 -11.54 0.48 -17.86
CA ARG A 165 -12.55 -0.17 -17.05
C ARG A 165 -12.62 0.49 -15.68
N TYR A 166 -13.82 0.91 -15.30
CA TYR A 166 -14.12 1.41 -13.96
C TYR A 166 -15.20 0.55 -13.33
N GLU A 167 -14.94 0.03 -12.14
CA GLU A 167 -15.93 -0.66 -11.32
C GLU A 167 -16.30 0.24 -10.14
N VAL A 168 -17.59 0.53 -9.99
CA VAL A 168 -18.12 1.38 -8.92
C VAL A 168 -19.17 0.66 -8.10
N SER A 169 -19.24 0.98 -6.82
CA SER A 169 -20.30 0.52 -5.91
C SER A 169 -20.68 1.67 -4.99
N VAL A 170 -21.97 1.81 -4.71
CA VAL A 170 -22.49 2.85 -3.82
C VAL A 170 -22.92 2.23 -2.48
N GLY A 171 -22.77 3.01 -1.40
CA GLY A 171 -23.24 2.61 -0.07
C GLY A 171 -24.65 3.11 0.27
N SER A 172 -25.21 3.99 -0.57
CA SER A 172 -26.58 4.51 -0.50
C SER A 172 -27.10 4.76 -1.91
N GLU A 173 -28.41 4.86 -2.07
CA GLU A 173 -29.01 5.19 -3.37
C GLU A 173 -28.47 6.51 -3.92
N SER A 174 -28.17 6.55 -5.19
CA SER A 174 -27.71 7.73 -5.94
C SER A 174 -28.12 7.62 -7.39
N ASN A 175 -28.39 8.75 -8.05
CA ASN A 175 -28.66 8.79 -9.48
C ASN A 175 -27.39 8.98 -10.32
N GLU A 176 -26.30 9.41 -9.70
CA GLU A 176 -25.03 9.66 -10.37
C GLU A 176 -23.83 9.35 -9.47
N VAL A 177 -22.71 9.00 -10.09
CA VAL A 177 -21.46 8.73 -9.42
C VAL A 177 -20.28 9.28 -10.22
N ASN A 178 -19.26 9.82 -9.53
CA ASN A 178 -17.94 10.01 -10.11
C ASN A 178 -17.29 8.63 -10.28
N ILE A 179 -16.94 8.24 -11.52
CA ILE A 179 -16.48 6.88 -11.83
C ILE A 179 -15.11 6.55 -11.21
N ALA A 180 -14.26 7.55 -11.00
CA ALA A 180 -12.98 7.38 -10.33
C ALA A 180 -13.12 7.24 -8.79
N GLY A 181 -14.26 7.67 -8.23
CA GLY A 181 -14.54 7.65 -6.79
C GLY A 181 -13.76 8.74 -6.04
N GLY A 182 -14.23 9.09 -4.83
CA GLY A 182 -13.51 10.03 -3.95
C GLY A 182 -13.28 11.45 -4.53
N GLY A 183 -13.95 11.80 -5.65
CA GLY A 183 -13.73 13.05 -6.37
C GLY A 183 -12.41 13.09 -7.14
N HIS A 184 -11.86 11.93 -7.49
CA HIS A 184 -10.67 11.82 -8.33
C HIS A 184 -11.03 11.97 -9.81
N LEU A 185 -10.00 12.09 -10.65
CA LEU A 185 -10.09 12.31 -12.08
C LEU A 185 -10.10 10.98 -12.83
N ALA A 186 -10.63 10.99 -14.04
CA ALA A 186 -10.70 9.81 -14.89
C ALA A 186 -10.13 10.12 -16.28
N TYR A 187 -9.87 9.08 -17.07
CA TYR A 187 -9.47 9.25 -18.47
C TYR A 187 -10.63 9.75 -19.31
N GLU A 188 -10.34 10.70 -20.20
CA GLU A 188 -11.34 11.32 -21.05
C GLU A 188 -11.86 10.33 -22.08
N PRO A 189 -13.19 10.10 -22.18
CA PRO A 189 -13.78 9.29 -23.24
C PRO A 189 -13.54 9.90 -24.62
N THR A 190 -13.32 9.08 -25.63
CA THR A 190 -13.42 9.50 -27.03
C THR A 190 -14.89 9.72 -27.41
N ALA A 191 -15.15 10.30 -28.60
CA ALA A 191 -16.50 10.36 -29.13
C ALA A 191 -17.14 8.97 -29.32
N ALA A 192 -16.34 7.96 -29.72
CA ALA A 192 -16.75 6.56 -29.74
C ALA A 192 -16.99 6.02 -28.33
N GLY A 193 -16.10 6.31 -27.38
CA GLY A 193 -16.25 5.92 -25.98
C GLY A 193 -17.52 6.48 -25.33
N LEU A 194 -17.92 7.71 -25.64
CA LEU A 194 -19.18 8.27 -25.18
C LEU A 194 -20.40 7.59 -25.82
N ARG A 195 -20.32 7.20 -27.09
CA ARG A 195 -21.43 6.59 -27.82
C ARG A 195 -21.59 5.11 -27.47
N ASP A 196 -20.47 4.37 -27.44
CA ASP A 196 -20.44 2.92 -27.45
C ASP A 196 -20.05 2.31 -26.07
N ALA A 197 -20.00 3.14 -25.02
CA ALA A 197 -19.75 2.68 -23.65
C ALA A 197 -20.67 1.53 -23.27
N SER A 198 -20.13 0.53 -22.58
CA SER A 198 -20.89 -0.58 -22.02
C SER A 198 -20.94 -0.50 -20.50
N LEU A 199 -22.09 -0.83 -19.94
CA LEU A 199 -22.32 -0.91 -18.51
C LEU A 199 -22.94 -2.26 -18.16
N SER A 200 -22.45 -2.89 -17.12
CA SER A 200 -23.06 -4.08 -16.53
C SER A 200 -23.18 -3.94 -15.02
N GLN A 201 -24.09 -4.73 -14.43
CA GLN A 201 -24.29 -4.75 -12.98
C GLN A 201 -24.36 -6.16 -12.45
N ARG A 202 -23.94 -6.37 -11.18
CA ARG A 202 -24.07 -7.59 -10.41
C ARG A 202 -24.09 -7.28 -8.91
N LEU A 203 -24.60 -8.18 -8.07
CA LEU A 203 -24.61 -7.96 -6.62
C LEU A 203 -23.32 -8.49 -5.96
N TYR A 204 -22.88 -9.68 -6.31
CA TYR A 204 -21.66 -10.28 -5.78
C TYR A 204 -20.60 -10.44 -6.86
N GLN A 205 -19.35 -10.59 -6.42
CA GLN A 205 -18.19 -10.72 -7.30
C GLN A 205 -18.36 -11.77 -8.40
N ASP A 206 -18.88 -12.95 -8.02
CA ASP A 206 -18.98 -14.12 -8.90
C ASP A 206 -20.34 -14.24 -9.60
N ASP A 207 -21.26 -13.29 -9.35
CA ASP A 207 -22.54 -13.26 -10.03
C ASP A 207 -22.35 -12.95 -11.53
N PRO A 208 -23.25 -13.44 -12.39
CA PRO A 208 -23.28 -13.07 -13.80
C PRO A 208 -23.41 -11.55 -13.98
N ARG A 209 -22.65 -10.98 -14.90
CA ARG A 209 -22.78 -9.59 -15.31
C ARG A 209 -24.05 -9.41 -16.12
N VAL A 210 -24.99 -8.63 -15.61
CA VAL A 210 -26.23 -8.29 -16.31
C VAL A 210 -26.01 -6.97 -17.07
N PRO A 211 -26.09 -6.97 -18.41
CA PRO A 211 -25.93 -5.74 -19.17
C PRO A 211 -27.01 -4.71 -18.82
N VAL A 212 -26.63 -3.43 -18.81
CA VAL A 212 -27.53 -2.28 -18.74
C VAL A 212 -27.61 -1.66 -20.13
N GLU A 213 -28.84 -1.51 -20.64
CA GLU A 213 -29.07 -0.95 -21.97
C GLU A 213 -28.44 0.44 -22.12
N ARG A 214 -27.79 0.71 -23.25
CA ARG A 214 -27.07 1.98 -23.49
C ARG A 214 -27.93 3.22 -23.28
N SER A 215 -29.22 3.15 -23.59
CA SER A 215 -30.19 4.24 -23.40
C SER A 215 -30.51 4.53 -21.93
N GLN A 216 -30.16 3.66 -20.99
CA GLN A 216 -30.49 3.82 -19.57
C GLN A 216 -29.38 4.55 -18.78
N PHE A 217 -28.24 4.83 -19.39
CA PHE A 217 -27.17 5.54 -18.71
C PHE A 217 -26.49 6.60 -19.58
N GLU A 218 -25.94 7.61 -18.94
CA GLU A 218 -25.27 8.74 -19.57
C GLU A 218 -23.90 8.98 -18.91
N LEU A 219 -22.90 9.30 -19.74
CA LEU A 219 -21.59 9.78 -19.31
C LEU A 219 -21.51 11.29 -19.57
N SER A 220 -21.14 12.04 -18.55
CA SER A 220 -20.81 13.46 -18.66
C SER A 220 -19.35 13.72 -18.30
N VAL A 221 -18.73 14.65 -19.00
CA VAL A 221 -17.32 15.01 -18.86
C VAL A 221 -17.23 16.48 -18.48
N GLN A 222 -16.55 16.78 -17.38
CA GLN A 222 -16.27 18.15 -16.93
C GLN A 222 -14.76 18.34 -16.85
N PRO A 223 -14.19 19.30 -17.58
CA PRO A 223 -12.79 19.67 -17.41
C PRO A 223 -12.50 20.05 -15.95
N GLU A 224 -11.36 19.61 -15.43
CA GLU A 224 -10.89 20.03 -14.11
C GLU A 224 -9.76 21.05 -14.29
N LYS A 225 -9.89 22.18 -13.59
CA LYS A 225 -8.87 23.23 -13.60
C LYS A 225 -7.55 22.68 -13.04
N ASP A 226 -6.45 23.07 -13.66
CA ASP A 226 -5.10 22.66 -13.26
C ASP A 226 -4.85 21.14 -13.28
N SER A 227 -5.53 20.45 -14.24
CA SER A 227 -5.33 19.01 -14.46
C SER A 227 -5.44 18.63 -15.94
N ASN A 228 -4.69 17.59 -16.32
CA ASN A 228 -4.74 16.98 -17.66
C ASN A 228 -5.90 15.97 -17.80
N GLN A 229 -6.62 15.69 -16.73
CA GLN A 229 -7.69 14.70 -16.70
C GLN A 229 -8.99 15.35 -16.20
N PRO A 230 -10.15 14.96 -16.76
CA PRO A 230 -11.46 15.50 -16.37
C PRO A 230 -12.07 14.73 -15.20
N ILE A 231 -13.14 15.29 -14.66
CA ILE A 231 -14.14 14.57 -13.89
C ILE A 231 -15.09 13.89 -14.87
N VAL A 232 -15.27 12.57 -14.73
CA VAL A 232 -16.26 11.80 -15.50
C VAL A 232 -17.33 11.27 -14.56
N THR A 233 -18.57 11.63 -14.86
CA THR A 233 -19.75 11.24 -14.06
C THR A 233 -20.62 10.28 -14.86
N LEU A 234 -21.00 9.17 -14.23
CA LEU A 234 -21.98 8.22 -14.76
C LEU A 234 -23.31 8.46 -14.08
N ARG A 235 -24.36 8.71 -14.86
CA ARG A 235 -25.76 8.82 -14.43
C ARG A 235 -26.53 7.60 -14.90
N LEU A 236 -27.35 7.03 -14.03
CA LEU A 236 -28.17 5.85 -14.32
C LEU A 236 -29.65 6.14 -14.13
N GLN A 237 -30.49 5.83 -15.14
CA GLN A 237 -31.94 5.88 -15.02
C GLN A 237 -32.39 4.83 -13.99
N GLY A 238 -33.23 5.25 -13.04
CA GLY A 238 -33.63 4.39 -11.92
C GLY A 238 -32.64 4.33 -10.75
N GLY A 239 -31.48 4.97 -10.90
CA GLY A 239 -30.47 5.10 -9.85
C GLY A 239 -29.62 3.86 -9.61
N PHE A 240 -28.51 4.07 -8.90
CA PHE A 240 -27.59 3.04 -8.43
C PHE A 240 -28.13 2.42 -7.14
N GLN A 241 -28.18 1.09 -7.08
CA GLN A 241 -28.62 0.36 -5.89
C GLN A 241 -27.46 0.10 -4.94
N PRO A 242 -27.64 0.27 -3.60
CA PRO A 242 -26.59 -0.02 -2.62
C PRO A 242 -26.07 -1.45 -2.74
N GLY A 243 -24.75 -1.58 -2.71
CA GLY A 243 -24.08 -2.86 -2.75
C GLY A 243 -23.93 -3.53 -4.11
N TYR A 244 -24.59 -3.02 -5.15
CA TYR A 244 -24.33 -3.51 -6.50
C TYR A 244 -22.96 -3.06 -7.00
N LEU A 245 -22.34 -3.91 -7.78
CA LEU A 245 -21.11 -3.65 -8.53
C LEU A 245 -21.49 -3.29 -9.95
N TYR A 246 -21.19 -2.06 -10.35
CA TYR A 246 -21.40 -1.55 -11.71
C TYR A 246 -20.06 -1.49 -12.42
N GLU A 247 -19.94 -2.14 -13.57
CA GLU A 247 -18.72 -2.19 -14.37
C GLU A 247 -18.94 -1.44 -15.67
N LEU A 248 -18.24 -0.31 -15.83
CA LEU A 248 -18.24 0.56 -16.99
C LEU A 248 -16.98 0.33 -17.80
N ILE A 249 -17.12 0.12 -19.11
CA ILE A 249 -16.02 0.07 -20.07
C ILE A 249 -16.29 1.07 -21.19
N TYR A 250 -15.28 1.87 -21.53
CA TYR A 250 -15.34 2.79 -22.66
C TYR A 250 -13.95 3.03 -23.25
N GLU A 251 -13.90 3.43 -24.53
CA GLU A 251 -12.69 3.88 -25.17
C GLU A 251 -12.30 5.27 -24.64
N ALA A 252 -11.13 5.36 -24.03
CA ALA A 252 -10.52 6.60 -23.53
C ALA A 252 -9.40 7.08 -24.46
N LYS A 253 -8.98 8.33 -24.26
CA LYS A 253 -7.82 8.95 -24.91
C LYS A 253 -6.91 9.60 -23.89
N ASN A 254 -5.72 10.01 -24.34
CA ASN A 254 -4.79 10.83 -23.59
C ASN A 254 -4.28 10.15 -22.31
N PRO A 255 -3.63 8.96 -22.39
CA PRO A 255 -2.99 8.38 -21.23
C PRO A 255 -1.90 9.30 -20.68
N VAL A 256 -1.70 9.29 -19.36
CA VAL A 256 -0.71 10.12 -18.65
C VAL A 256 0.51 9.26 -18.34
N LEU A 257 1.70 9.85 -18.38
CA LEU A 257 2.99 9.21 -18.03
C LEU A 257 3.08 8.97 -16.51
N ALA A 258 2.24 8.10 -15.98
CA ALA A 258 2.10 7.89 -14.54
C ALA A 258 3.37 7.32 -13.88
N GLY A 259 4.15 6.51 -14.61
CA GLY A 259 5.43 5.95 -14.15
C GLY A 259 6.50 7.00 -13.82
N ALA A 260 6.37 8.24 -14.33
CA ALA A 260 7.24 9.37 -13.98
C ALA A 260 7.26 9.66 -12.47
N GLY A 261 6.17 9.35 -11.73
CA GLY A 261 6.15 9.49 -10.29
C GLY A 261 7.18 8.62 -9.57
N MET A 262 7.45 7.40 -10.07
CA MET A 262 8.50 6.53 -9.49
C MET A 262 9.90 7.03 -9.87
N ALA A 263 10.10 7.55 -11.09
CA ALA A 263 11.35 8.18 -11.48
C ALA A 263 11.65 9.41 -10.61
N GLY A 264 10.67 10.28 -10.37
CA GLY A 264 10.84 11.45 -9.50
C GLY A 264 11.20 11.08 -8.05
N ILE A 265 10.64 9.99 -7.50
CA ILE A 265 11.04 9.44 -6.19
C ILE A 265 12.51 9.01 -6.22
N ARG A 266 12.89 8.19 -7.21
CA ARG A 266 14.25 7.68 -7.42
C ARG A 266 15.25 8.84 -7.46
N ASP A 267 15.00 9.82 -8.32
CA ASP A 267 15.96 10.86 -8.66
C ASP A 267 16.12 11.87 -7.53
N MET A 268 15.02 12.26 -6.86
CA MET A 268 15.10 13.16 -5.71
C MET A 268 15.88 12.53 -4.54
N VAL A 269 15.60 11.26 -4.21
CA VAL A 269 16.30 10.57 -3.11
C VAL A 269 17.76 10.32 -3.46
N SER A 270 18.05 9.95 -4.71
CA SER A 270 19.42 9.79 -5.20
C SER A 270 20.23 11.09 -5.12
N LEU A 271 19.62 12.22 -5.54
CA LEU A 271 20.27 13.53 -5.46
C LEU A 271 20.57 13.94 -4.01
N ILE A 272 19.63 13.77 -3.09
CA ILE A 272 19.83 14.07 -1.66
C ILE A 272 21.00 13.26 -1.10
N ARG A 273 21.09 12.00 -1.46
CA ARG A 273 22.07 11.08 -0.89
C ARG A 273 23.47 11.21 -1.51
N PHE A 274 23.53 11.33 -2.82
CA PHE A 274 24.79 11.20 -3.55
C PHE A 274 25.26 12.52 -4.22
N GLY A 275 24.43 13.54 -4.19
CA GLY A 275 24.68 14.76 -4.96
C GLY A 275 24.54 14.55 -6.47
N GLY A 276 24.84 15.58 -7.24
CA GLY A 276 24.78 15.62 -8.70
C GLY A 276 24.81 17.05 -9.21
N ASP A 277 24.53 17.25 -10.50
CA ASP A 277 24.59 18.56 -11.15
C ASP A 277 23.61 19.59 -10.54
N ALA A 278 22.48 19.12 -10.01
CA ALA A 278 21.49 19.95 -9.32
C ALA A 278 21.73 20.06 -7.79
N SER A 279 22.90 19.71 -7.27
CA SER A 279 23.17 19.78 -5.82
C SER A 279 22.98 21.17 -5.23
N SER A 280 23.26 22.25 -6.00
CA SER A 280 23.01 23.62 -5.58
C SER A 280 21.53 23.94 -5.33
N GLU A 281 20.61 23.20 -5.94
CA GLU A 281 19.19 23.32 -5.66
C GLU A 281 18.84 22.82 -4.24
N LEU A 282 19.63 21.85 -3.70
CA LEU A 282 19.43 21.33 -2.35
C LEU A 282 19.88 22.31 -1.25
N ASP A 283 20.81 23.24 -1.55
CA ASP A 283 21.36 24.20 -0.57
C ASP A 283 20.23 24.99 0.09
N GLN A 284 19.20 25.35 -0.68
CA GLN A 284 18.03 26.04 -0.15
C GLN A 284 17.19 25.21 0.83
N LEU A 285 17.34 23.89 0.89
CA LEU A 285 16.55 23.03 1.80
C LEU A 285 17.20 22.90 3.19
N GLY A 286 18.49 23.24 3.34
CA GLY A 286 19.18 23.21 4.63
C GLY A 286 19.31 21.80 5.23
N LEU A 287 19.52 20.77 4.40
CA LEU A 287 19.53 19.38 4.81
C LEU A 287 20.76 19.01 5.64
N PRO A 288 20.64 18.17 6.67
CA PRO A 288 21.79 17.48 7.25
C PRO A 288 22.40 16.49 6.23
N ALA A 289 23.59 15.98 6.52
CA ALA A 289 24.13 14.85 5.75
C ALA A 289 23.22 13.63 5.88
N ILE A 290 22.91 12.96 4.76
CA ILE A 290 22.04 11.80 4.70
C ILE A 290 22.83 10.60 4.20
N ASP A 291 23.04 9.60 5.08
CA ASP A 291 23.72 8.37 4.76
C ASP A 291 22.75 7.18 4.61
N ASN A 292 21.66 7.20 5.37
CA ASN A 292 20.69 6.12 5.44
C ASN A 292 19.31 6.54 4.90
N THR A 293 18.73 5.75 4.00
CA THR A 293 17.45 6.04 3.36
C THR A 293 16.45 4.91 3.59
N VAL A 294 15.30 5.25 4.17
CA VAL A 294 14.20 4.31 4.42
C VAL A 294 12.91 4.84 3.84
N ALA A 295 12.25 4.02 3.02
CA ALA A 295 10.92 4.32 2.50
C ALA A 295 9.84 3.51 3.21
N TRP A 296 8.72 4.17 3.58
CA TRP A 296 7.53 3.46 4.05
C TRP A 296 6.27 3.96 3.35
N GLY A 297 5.29 3.07 3.25
CA GLY A 297 4.02 3.41 2.65
C GLY A 297 2.89 2.50 3.13
N ASN A 298 1.75 3.10 3.41
CA ASN A 298 0.59 2.39 3.94
C ASN A 298 -0.38 1.99 2.82
N SER A 299 -0.85 0.73 2.81
CA SER A 299 -1.89 0.25 1.91
C SER A 299 -1.49 0.38 0.43
N GLN A 300 -2.17 1.23 -0.33
CA GLN A 300 -1.84 1.56 -1.72
C GLN A 300 -0.38 1.97 -1.88
N SER A 301 0.12 2.80 -0.97
CA SER A 301 1.50 3.29 -0.96
C SER A 301 2.51 2.19 -0.67
N GLY A 302 2.15 1.21 0.17
CA GLY A 302 2.96 -0.01 0.35
C GLY A 302 3.01 -0.87 -0.92
N ARG A 303 1.94 -0.90 -1.71
CA ARG A 303 1.94 -1.56 -3.03
C ARG A 303 2.80 -0.80 -4.05
N LEU A 304 2.83 0.54 -3.98
CA LEU A 304 3.78 1.31 -4.80
C LEU A 304 5.23 0.89 -4.49
N LEU A 305 5.60 0.78 -3.22
CA LEU A 305 6.95 0.37 -2.84
C LEU A 305 7.30 -1.02 -3.37
N ARG A 306 6.37 -1.96 -3.34
CA ARG A 306 6.56 -3.28 -3.95
C ARG A 306 6.77 -3.20 -5.46
N GLN A 307 5.98 -2.38 -6.16
CA GLN A 307 6.13 -2.16 -7.61
C GLN A 307 7.40 -1.37 -7.93
N PHE A 308 7.78 -0.39 -7.14
CA PHE A 308 9.03 0.38 -7.28
C PHE A 308 10.24 -0.55 -7.33
N ILE A 309 10.31 -1.51 -6.40
CA ILE A 309 11.38 -2.52 -6.40
C ILE A 309 11.25 -3.45 -7.62
N TYR A 310 10.05 -3.94 -7.90
CA TYR A 310 9.79 -4.88 -9.00
C TYR A 310 10.10 -4.28 -10.37
N ASP A 311 9.76 -3.01 -10.60
CA ASP A 311 10.06 -2.31 -11.84
C ASP A 311 11.53 -1.86 -11.94
N GLY A 312 12.32 -1.94 -10.86
CA GLY A 312 13.76 -1.70 -10.84
C GLY A 312 14.16 -0.28 -10.44
N PHE A 313 13.24 0.55 -9.96
CA PHE A 313 13.50 1.93 -9.57
C PHE A 313 14.38 2.08 -8.31
N ASN A 314 14.69 0.99 -7.59
CA ASN A 314 15.66 1.05 -6.48
C ASN A 314 17.12 1.14 -6.95
N ALA A 315 17.36 1.12 -8.25
CA ALA A 315 18.61 1.52 -8.87
C ALA A 315 18.45 2.92 -9.49
N ASP A 316 19.35 3.85 -9.16
CA ASP A 316 19.41 5.16 -9.82
C ASP A 316 20.08 5.07 -11.20
N LEU A 317 20.23 6.19 -11.89
CA LEU A 317 20.84 6.27 -13.22
C LEU A 317 22.29 5.77 -13.24
N ALA A 318 23.00 5.85 -12.10
CA ALA A 318 24.37 5.32 -11.95
C ALA A 318 24.40 3.88 -11.43
N GLY A 319 23.26 3.22 -11.27
CA GLY A 319 23.15 1.88 -10.70
C GLY A 319 23.35 1.82 -9.19
N ARG A 320 23.30 2.96 -8.47
CA ARG A 320 23.43 3.02 -7.01
C ARG A 320 22.08 2.76 -6.36
N LYS A 321 22.12 2.22 -5.13
CA LYS A 321 20.92 1.89 -4.36
C LYS A 321 20.23 3.18 -3.85
N VAL A 322 18.93 3.35 -4.19
CA VAL A 322 18.13 4.52 -3.79
C VAL A 322 17.69 4.39 -2.32
N PHE A 323 17.02 3.31 -1.96
CA PHE A 323 16.62 3.03 -0.59
C PHE A 323 17.37 1.84 -0.02
N ASP A 324 17.95 2.02 1.18
CA ASP A 324 18.58 0.95 1.94
C ASP A 324 17.54 0.08 2.62
N GLY A 325 16.46 0.69 3.12
CA GLY A 325 15.34 0.05 3.77
C GLY A 325 14.00 0.38 3.13
N VAL A 326 13.09 -0.61 3.02
CA VAL A 326 11.75 -0.42 2.46
C VAL A 326 10.72 -1.13 3.32
N ILE A 327 9.64 -0.41 3.69
CA ILE A 327 8.59 -0.90 4.57
C ILE A 327 7.22 -0.77 3.91
N PRO A 328 6.75 -1.79 3.16
CA PRO A 328 5.35 -1.87 2.74
C PRO A 328 4.47 -2.25 3.94
N VAL A 329 3.66 -1.31 4.41
CA VAL A 329 2.73 -1.49 5.52
C VAL A 329 1.33 -1.76 4.99
N ILE A 330 0.66 -2.80 5.47
CA ILE A 330 -0.72 -3.20 5.09
C ILE A 330 -0.95 -3.21 3.56
N ALA A 331 0.04 -3.66 2.82
CA ALA A 331 0.02 -3.67 1.35
C ALA A 331 -0.78 -4.85 0.78
N GLY A 332 -0.81 -5.98 1.47
CA GLY A 332 -1.31 -7.24 0.93
C GLY A 332 -0.37 -7.87 -0.10
N SER A 333 -0.90 -8.67 -1.01
CA SER A 333 -0.10 -9.52 -1.90
C SER A 333 0.44 -8.82 -3.14
N GLY A 334 -0.33 -7.91 -3.71
CA GLY A 334 -0.05 -7.39 -5.04
C GLY A 334 0.82 -6.15 -5.07
N TYR A 335 1.08 -5.73 -6.27
CA TYR A 335 1.43 -4.36 -6.60
C TYR A 335 0.24 -3.74 -7.38
N GLY A 336 0.21 -2.41 -7.54
CA GLY A 336 -0.91 -1.73 -8.18
C GLY A 336 -0.74 -1.58 -9.70
N MET A 337 -1.69 -0.88 -10.31
CA MET A 337 -1.63 -0.43 -11.71
C MET A 337 -1.12 1.02 -11.74
N PHE A 338 0.17 1.22 -11.40
CA PHE A 338 0.80 2.53 -11.21
C PHE A 338 1.71 2.93 -12.37
N ASN A 339 2.15 1.97 -13.16
CA ASN A 339 3.10 2.17 -14.26
C ASN A 339 2.67 1.34 -15.48
N ASN A 340 1.62 1.79 -16.12
CA ASN A 340 1.07 1.18 -17.33
C ASN A 340 0.26 2.22 -18.12
N ARG A 341 0.01 1.95 -19.41
CA ARG A 341 -0.88 2.79 -20.21
C ARG A 341 -2.27 2.83 -19.58
N PHE A 342 -2.85 4.00 -19.40
CA PHE A 342 -4.08 4.25 -18.65
C PHE A 342 -4.01 3.75 -17.20
N ALA A 343 -2.89 4.01 -16.51
CA ALA A 343 -2.71 3.69 -15.10
C ALA A 343 -3.78 4.34 -14.22
N MET A 344 -4.24 3.61 -13.21
CA MET A 344 -5.29 4.07 -12.28
C MET A 344 -4.82 3.97 -10.83
N PRO A 345 -3.86 4.79 -10.41
CA PRO A 345 -3.23 4.67 -9.10
C PRO A 345 -4.17 4.89 -7.91
N THR A 346 -5.27 5.61 -8.04
CA THR A 346 -6.24 5.78 -6.94
C THR A 346 -7.16 4.58 -6.75
N ARG A 347 -7.24 3.69 -7.75
CA ARG A 347 -8.11 2.50 -7.71
C ARG A 347 -7.47 1.39 -6.87
N THR A 348 -8.30 0.49 -6.39
CA THR A 348 -7.85 -0.62 -5.55
C THR A 348 -8.74 -1.83 -5.78
N ASN A 349 -8.14 -2.99 -5.65
CA ASN A 349 -8.76 -4.30 -5.77
C ASN A 349 -9.14 -4.87 -4.40
N GLY A 350 -9.92 -5.92 -4.38
CA GLY A 350 -10.37 -6.65 -3.19
C GLY A 350 -11.80 -7.14 -3.33
N GLN A 351 -12.28 -7.94 -2.38
CA GLN A 351 -13.67 -8.38 -2.38
C GLN A 351 -14.59 -7.17 -2.36
N HIS A 352 -15.60 -7.16 -3.18
CA HIS A 352 -16.56 -6.06 -3.37
C HIS A 352 -15.90 -4.74 -3.80
N SER A 353 -14.84 -4.82 -4.59
CA SER A 353 -14.09 -3.70 -5.18
C SER A 353 -13.76 -4.02 -6.64
N ASN A 354 -12.68 -3.42 -7.17
CA ASN A 354 -12.21 -3.76 -8.51
C ASN A 354 -11.64 -5.19 -8.54
N HIS A 355 -12.06 -6.01 -9.49
CA HIS A 355 -11.74 -7.42 -9.53
C HIS A 355 -10.84 -7.83 -10.69
N LEU A 356 -10.95 -7.15 -11.82
CA LEU A 356 -10.21 -7.49 -13.03
C LEU A 356 -9.27 -6.37 -13.48
N TYR A 357 -9.54 -5.13 -13.07
CA TYR A 357 -8.68 -3.98 -13.31
C TYR A 357 -9.02 -2.83 -12.35
N PRO A 358 -8.11 -2.35 -11.51
CA PRO A 358 -6.81 -2.99 -11.23
C PRO A 358 -6.98 -4.36 -10.56
N ASN A 359 -5.96 -5.22 -10.67
CA ASN A 359 -5.93 -6.54 -10.04
C ASN A 359 -4.59 -6.75 -9.34
N ASP A 360 -4.54 -7.62 -8.32
CA ASP A 360 -3.27 -8.08 -7.74
C ASP A 360 -2.63 -9.10 -8.68
N LEU A 361 -1.46 -8.78 -9.21
CA LEU A 361 -0.78 -9.57 -10.23
C LEU A 361 0.43 -10.31 -9.66
N PHE A 362 0.71 -11.47 -10.24
CA PHE A 362 1.98 -12.18 -10.05
C PHE A 362 3.16 -11.34 -10.58
N PRO A 363 4.35 -11.30 -9.88
CA PRO A 363 4.74 -12.10 -8.72
C PRO A 363 4.26 -11.53 -7.38
N PHE A 364 3.99 -12.43 -6.42
CA PHE A 364 3.57 -12.06 -5.08
C PHE A 364 4.72 -12.10 -4.06
N THR A 365 5.63 -13.07 -4.19
CA THR A 365 6.76 -13.32 -3.29
C THR A 365 7.97 -12.42 -3.61
N TYR A 366 8.80 -12.16 -2.60
CA TYR A 366 10.04 -11.39 -2.78
C TYR A 366 11.12 -12.22 -3.50
N GLY A 367 11.26 -13.50 -3.16
CA GLY A 367 12.01 -14.48 -3.92
C GLY A 367 11.23 -14.98 -5.14
N ASP A 368 11.90 -15.76 -5.99
CA ASP A 368 11.28 -16.34 -7.18
C ASP A 368 10.25 -17.40 -6.81
N SER A 369 9.11 -17.37 -7.50
CA SER A 369 8.06 -18.40 -7.48
C SER A 369 7.53 -18.61 -8.89
N THR A 370 6.82 -19.73 -9.13
CA THR A 370 6.26 -20.04 -10.45
C THR A 370 4.75 -19.85 -10.43
N ASP A 371 4.25 -19.08 -11.39
CA ASP A 371 2.82 -18.89 -11.61
C ASP A 371 2.20 -20.18 -12.18
N PRO A 372 1.25 -20.81 -11.51
CA PRO A 372 0.66 -22.07 -11.96
C PRO A 372 -0.18 -21.94 -13.23
N PHE A 373 -0.55 -20.73 -13.63
CA PHE A 373 -1.43 -20.50 -14.78
C PHE A 373 -0.67 -20.16 -16.06
N SER A 374 0.41 -19.38 -15.96
CA SER A 374 1.25 -19.00 -17.10
C SER A 374 2.54 -19.80 -17.18
N GLY A 375 2.95 -20.48 -16.13
CA GLY A 375 4.26 -21.15 -16.02
C GLY A 375 5.43 -20.19 -15.86
N ARG A 376 5.20 -18.88 -15.73
CA ARG A 376 6.25 -17.88 -15.57
C ARG A 376 6.86 -17.95 -14.17
N THR A 377 8.19 -17.97 -14.09
CA THR A 377 8.92 -17.85 -12.82
C THR A 377 9.40 -16.41 -12.65
N ASP A 378 9.07 -15.79 -11.51
CA ASP A 378 9.38 -14.40 -11.22
C ASP A 378 9.34 -14.10 -9.72
N GLY A 379 9.91 -12.95 -9.31
CA GLY A 379 9.93 -12.47 -7.92
C GLY A 379 10.12 -10.96 -7.85
N VAL A 380 9.62 -10.33 -6.77
CA VAL A 380 9.68 -8.87 -6.61
C VAL A 380 11.12 -8.35 -6.62
N PHE A 381 12.08 -9.12 -6.12
CA PHE A 381 13.49 -8.72 -6.05
C PHE A 381 14.30 -9.00 -7.33
N ARG A 382 13.71 -9.58 -8.38
CA ARG A 382 14.47 -10.04 -9.54
C ARG A 382 15.32 -8.94 -10.18
N LYS A 383 14.75 -7.76 -10.46
CA LYS A 383 15.50 -6.64 -11.05
C LYS A 383 16.50 -6.04 -10.07
N ALA A 384 16.10 -5.86 -8.81
CA ALA A 384 16.99 -5.34 -7.78
C ALA A 384 18.20 -6.25 -7.51
N LYS A 385 18.03 -7.59 -7.62
CA LYS A 385 19.15 -8.54 -7.57
C LYS A 385 20.09 -8.37 -8.77
N ALA A 386 19.53 -8.19 -9.96
CA ALA A 386 20.34 -8.00 -11.18
C ALA A 386 21.16 -6.71 -11.16
N SER A 387 20.67 -5.64 -10.52
CA SER A 387 21.36 -4.35 -10.35
C SER A 387 22.15 -4.23 -9.05
N ASN A 388 22.16 -5.26 -8.18
CA ASN A 388 22.76 -5.22 -6.84
C ASN A 388 22.20 -4.09 -5.93
N THR A 389 20.91 -3.81 -6.06
CA THR A 389 20.21 -2.76 -5.30
C THR A 389 19.09 -3.28 -4.41
N VAL A 390 19.16 -4.55 -3.99
CA VAL A 390 18.18 -5.15 -3.07
C VAL A 390 18.19 -4.38 -1.74
N PRO A 391 17.04 -3.82 -1.31
CA PRO A 391 16.95 -3.18 -0.01
C PRO A 391 16.75 -4.21 1.10
N LYS A 392 17.04 -3.86 2.34
CA LYS A 392 16.43 -4.50 3.51
C LYS A 392 14.94 -4.21 3.49
N LEU A 393 14.10 -5.21 3.78
CA LEU A 393 12.65 -5.06 3.64
C LEU A 393 11.90 -5.60 4.86
N MET A 394 11.01 -4.79 5.41
CA MET A 394 10.04 -5.21 6.43
C MET A 394 8.63 -5.16 5.86
N HIS A 395 8.05 -6.31 5.57
CA HIS A 395 6.63 -6.37 5.20
C HIS A 395 5.80 -6.43 6.47
N ILE A 396 5.07 -5.36 6.77
CA ILE A 396 4.19 -5.26 7.93
C ILE A 396 2.75 -5.31 7.45
N GLN A 397 1.96 -6.23 7.97
CA GLN A 397 0.52 -6.28 7.69
C GLN A 397 -0.28 -6.67 8.93
N THR A 398 -1.58 -6.42 8.91
CA THR A 398 -2.50 -6.93 9.92
C THR A 398 -3.14 -8.23 9.45
N SER A 399 -3.82 -8.92 10.33
CA SER A 399 -4.58 -10.11 9.95
C SER A 399 -5.71 -9.82 8.94
N ASN A 400 -6.17 -8.56 8.84
CA ASN A 400 -7.21 -8.14 7.88
C ASN A 400 -6.75 -8.34 6.42
N GLU A 401 -5.46 -8.10 6.11
CA GLU A 401 -4.93 -8.25 4.76
C GLU A 401 -5.09 -9.68 4.23
N TYR A 402 -5.08 -10.69 5.10
CA TYR A 402 -5.34 -12.08 4.69
C TYR A 402 -6.77 -12.29 4.20
N TRP A 403 -7.73 -11.53 4.76
CA TRP A 403 -9.14 -11.60 4.38
C TRP A 403 -9.45 -10.76 3.13
N VAL A 404 -8.85 -9.57 3.00
CA VAL A 404 -9.28 -8.57 2.02
C VAL A 404 -8.24 -8.24 0.94
N ARG A 405 -6.99 -8.73 1.08
CA ARG A 405 -5.85 -8.39 0.22
C ARG A 405 -4.94 -9.59 -0.10
N ALA A 406 -5.45 -10.80 0.08
CA ALA A 406 -4.70 -12.04 -0.16
C ALA A 406 -3.32 -12.06 0.54
N GLY A 407 -3.26 -11.57 1.78
CA GLY A 407 -2.03 -11.29 2.54
C GLY A 407 -1.13 -12.51 2.79
N SER A 408 -1.56 -13.73 2.47
CA SER A 408 -0.72 -14.93 2.54
C SER A 408 0.24 -15.05 1.34
N LEU A 409 -0.16 -14.60 0.16
CA LEU A 409 0.61 -14.83 -1.08
C LEU A 409 2.03 -14.25 -1.08
N PRO A 410 2.39 -13.16 -0.36
CA PRO A 410 3.77 -12.73 -0.26
C PRO A 410 4.72 -13.72 0.42
N HIS A 411 4.20 -14.67 1.18
CA HIS A 411 4.98 -15.66 1.95
C HIS A 411 4.51 -17.12 1.76
N THR A 412 3.68 -17.38 0.73
CA THR A 412 3.32 -18.72 0.28
C THR A 412 3.56 -18.87 -1.22
N ASN A 413 3.60 -20.13 -1.70
CA ASN A 413 3.50 -20.36 -3.14
C ASN A 413 2.09 -19.95 -3.66
N PRO A 414 1.94 -19.63 -4.95
CA PRO A 414 0.66 -19.18 -5.50
C PRO A 414 -0.49 -20.20 -5.38
N GLU A 415 -0.17 -21.48 -5.26
CA GLU A 415 -1.11 -22.58 -5.03
C GLU A 415 -1.58 -22.70 -3.57
N GLY A 416 -0.98 -21.96 -2.63
CA GLY A 416 -1.30 -22.01 -1.21
C GLY A 416 -1.09 -23.38 -0.58
N THR A 417 -0.05 -24.10 -0.98
CA THR A 417 0.26 -25.47 -0.53
C THR A 417 1.56 -25.56 0.27
N ALA A 418 2.43 -24.54 0.18
CA ALA A 418 3.69 -24.47 0.88
C ALA A 418 4.06 -23.02 1.26
N ASP A 419 4.80 -22.87 2.36
CA ASP A 419 5.42 -21.58 2.70
C ASP A 419 6.51 -21.23 1.68
N ALA A 420 6.59 -19.96 1.30
CA ALA A 420 7.68 -19.46 0.48
C ALA A 420 8.91 -19.19 1.34
N VAL A 421 10.09 -19.43 0.77
CA VAL A 421 11.35 -19.02 1.41
C VAL A 421 11.50 -17.50 1.31
N LEU A 422 11.57 -16.84 2.45
CA LEU A 422 11.86 -15.41 2.50
C LEU A 422 13.37 -15.19 2.30
N PRO A 423 13.79 -14.26 1.42
CA PRO A 423 15.20 -13.83 1.34
C PRO A 423 15.72 -13.28 2.68
N ASP A 424 17.03 -13.36 2.91
CA ASP A 424 17.67 -12.92 4.15
C ASP A 424 17.45 -11.42 4.43
N GLU A 425 17.27 -10.63 3.38
CA GLU A 425 16.96 -9.20 3.44
C GLU A 425 15.53 -8.91 3.87
N VAL A 426 14.67 -9.94 4.04
CA VAL A 426 13.24 -9.75 4.33
C VAL A 426 12.93 -10.12 5.77
N ARG A 427 12.22 -9.24 6.46
CA ARG A 427 11.48 -9.53 7.70
C ARG A 427 9.98 -9.39 7.42
N PHE A 428 9.19 -10.28 7.97
CA PHE A 428 7.75 -10.30 7.78
C PHE A 428 7.02 -10.28 9.12
N TYR A 429 6.11 -9.30 9.30
CA TYR A 429 5.38 -9.14 10.54
C TYR A 429 3.87 -9.08 10.26
N THR A 430 3.12 -9.96 10.93
CA THR A 430 1.66 -9.90 10.97
C THR A 430 1.22 -9.41 12.34
N ILE A 431 0.48 -8.31 12.38
CA ILE A 431 -0.10 -7.80 13.62
C ILE A 431 -1.48 -8.45 13.78
N GLY A 432 -1.54 -9.40 14.71
CA GLY A 432 -2.71 -10.25 14.94
C GLY A 432 -3.89 -9.51 15.55
N GLY A 433 -5.10 -10.04 15.31
CA GLY A 433 -6.35 -9.49 15.86
C GLY A 433 -6.62 -8.04 15.47
N SER A 434 -6.16 -7.59 14.31
CA SER A 434 -6.22 -6.19 13.91
C SER A 434 -6.89 -6.00 12.56
N GLN A 435 -7.57 -4.86 12.38
CA GLN A 435 -8.12 -4.43 11.09
C GLN A 435 -7.11 -3.58 10.30
N HIS A 436 -7.45 -3.26 9.03
CA HIS A 436 -6.57 -2.49 8.13
C HIS A 436 -6.11 -1.15 8.71
N GLY A 437 -7.02 -0.31 9.16
CA GLY A 437 -6.68 0.93 9.84
C GLY A 437 -6.41 0.70 11.33
N SER A 438 -5.37 1.33 11.88
CA SER A 438 -5.15 1.29 13.33
C SER A 438 -6.34 1.91 14.07
N GLY A 439 -6.86 1.19 15.04
CA GLY A 439 -7.84 1.73 15.98
C GLY A 439 -7.20 2.70 16.97
N ASN A 440 -8.02 3.19 17.90
CA ASN A 440 -7.59 4.07 19.00
C ASN A 440 -7.75 3.41 20.38
N GLY A 441 -7.89 2.09 20.40
CA GLY A 441 -8.08 1.32 21.63
C GLY A 441 -9.50 1.34 22.21
N ARG A 442 -10.42 2.09 21.62
CA ARG A 442 -11.78 2.27 22.14
C ARG A 442 -12.83 1.73 21.19
N PRO A 443 -13.76 0.88 21.64
CA PRO A 443 -14.87 0.41 20.82
C PRO A 443 -15.74 1.56 20.31
N ARG A 444 -16.32 1.37 19.12
CA ARG A 444 -17.25 2.30 18.47
C ARG A 444 -18.48 1.52 18.02
N GLU A 445 -19.57 2.23 17.75
CA GLU A 445 -20.76 1.63 17.16
C GLU A 445 -20.49 1.14 15.74
N ALA A 446 -21.25 0.11 15.32
CA ALA A 446 -21.22 -0.38 13.95
C ALA A 446 -21.72 0.72 12.98
N SER A 447 -21.08 0.82 11.82
CA SER A 447 -21.45 1.79 10.79
C SER A 447 -21.63 1.14 9.42
N SER A 448 -20.54 0.79 8.75
CA SER A 448 -20.55 0.12 7.43
C SER A 448 -20.49 -1.41 7.53
N GLY A 449 -20.15 -1.95 8.70
CA GLY A 449 -20.13 -3.37 9.01
C GLY A 449 -21.31 -3.82 9.86
N GLN A 450 -21.57 -5.13 9.90
CA GLN A 450 -22.61 -5.72 10.76
C GLN A 450 -22.26 -5.66 12.25
N LEU A 451 -20.97 -5.62 12.57
CA LEU A 451 -20.45 -5.59 13.92
C LEU A 451 -19.64 -4.31 14.16
N PRO A 452 -19.48 -3.88 15.44
CA PRO A 452 -18.58 -2.81 15.81
C PRO A 452 -17.18 -3.01 15.23
N PRO A 453 -16.53 -1.94 14.71
CA PRO A 453 -15.18 -2.07 14.13
C PRO A 453 -14.16 -2.41 15.22
N ASN A 454 -13.11 -3.13 14.81
CA ASN A 454 -12.02 -3.54 15.67
C ASN A 454 -11.21 -2.32 16.17
N PRO A 455 -11.14 -2.06 17.48
CA PRO A 455 -10.48 -0.88 18.03
C PRO A 455 -8.97 -1.02 18.21
N ASN A 456 -8.38 -2.16 17.85
CA ASN A 456 -7.00 -2.48 18.17
C ASN A 456 -6.02 -1.42 17.64
N MET A 457 -5.18 -0.86 18.52
CA MET A 457 -4.18 0.15 18.18
C MET A 457 -2.86 -0.56 17.83
N TRP A 458 -2.55 -0.64 16.55
CA TRP A 458 -1.33 -1.29 16.07
C TRP A 458 -0.27 -0.32 15.54
N ALA A 459 -0.61 0.94 15.30
CA ALA A 459 0.33 1.94 14.76
C ALA A 459 1.62 2.07 15.59
N PRO A 460 1.61 2.06 16.94
CA PRO A 460 2.83 2.09 17.75
C PRO A 460 3.82 0.98 17.42
N ILE A 461 3.34 -0.23 17.06
CA ILE A 461 4.20 -1.35 16.66
C ILE A 461 4.83 -1.05 15.30
N ALA A 462 4.05 -0.57 14.32
CA ALA A 462 4.59 -0.22 13.00
C ALA A 462 5.60 0.94 13.07
N ASP A 463 5.33 1.96 13.88
CA ASP A 463 6.24 3.08 14.12
C ASP A 463 7.55 2.62 14.79
N SER A 464 7.46 1.67 15.73
CA SER A 464 8.63 1.06 16.36
C SER A 464 9.48 0.24 15.38
N LEU A 465 8.83 -0.51 14.50
CA LEU A 465 9.51 -1.25 13.44
C LEU A 465 10.15 -0.34 12.38
N LEU A 466 9.63 0.88 12.16
CA LEU A 466 10.28 1.88 11.33
C LEU A 466 11.64 2.31 11.91
N VAL A 467 11.70 2.53 13.23
CA VAL A 467 12.96 2.81 13.94
C VAL A 467 13.91 1.60 13.88
N ALA A 468 13.38 0.38 14.09
CA ALA A 468 14.16 -0.84 13.95
C ALA A 468 14.75 -1.02 12.54
N MET A 469 14.02 -0.60 11.48
CA MET A 469 14.53 -0.60 10.11
C MET A 469 15.72 0.36 9.95
N TYR A 470 15.62 1.58 10.50
CA TYR A 470 16.74 2.52 10.45
C TYR A 470 18.00 1.92 11.09
N HIS A 471 17.91 1.37 12.29
CA HIS A 471 19.04 0.70 12.95
C HIS A 471 19.55 -0.49 12.15
N TRP A 472 18.67 -1.22 11.51
CA TRP A 472 19.07 -2.35 10.66
C TRP A 472 19.85 -1.90 9.42
N VAL A 473 19.46 -0.82 8.75
CA VAL A 473 20.20 -0.31 7.57
C VAL A 473 21.49 0.40 7.97
N ALA A 474 21.52 1.10 9.10
CA ALA A 474 22.73 1.67 9.67
C ALA A 474 23.75 0.61 10.11
N GLY A 475 23.32 -0.64 10.27
CA GLY A 475 24.19 -1.78 10.60
C GLY A 475 24.55 -1.90 12.07
N ASP A 476 23.83 -1.19 12.95
CA ASP A 476 24.10 -1.18 14.40
C ASP A 476 23.21 -2.16 15.18
N GLN A 477 22.04 -2.56 14.63
CA GLN A 477 21.15 -3.50 15.30
C GLN A 477 20.32 -4.35 14.32
N GLU A 478 20.25 -5.68 14.55
CA GLU A 478 19.31 -6.55 13.88
C GLU A 478 17.89 -6.32 14.41
N PRO A 479 16.87 -6.32 13.53
CA PRO A 479 15.48 -6.14 13.95
C PRO A 479 14.95 -7.39 14.66
N PRO A 480 13.80 -7.30 15.37
CA PRO A 480 13.17 -8.46 15.98
C PRO A 480 12.85 -9.53 14.93
N ALA A 481 12.76 -10.79 15.35
CA ALA A 481 12.50 -11.92 14.47
C ALA A 481 11.14 -11.78 13.76
N SER A 482 11.05 -12.28 12.52
CA SER A 482 9.78 -12.33 11.79
C SER A 482 8.71 -13.11 12.55
N ARG A 483 7.48 -12.55 12.58
CA ARG A 483 6.30 -13.20 13.13
C ARG A 483 5.12 -13.10 12.17
N TYR A 484 4.75 -14.23 11.58
CA TYR A 484 3.65 -14.35 10.63
C TYR A 484 3.14 -15.78 10.59
N PRO A 485 1.86 -16.02 10.25
CA PRO A 485 1.29 -17.36 10.19
C PRO A 485 1.87 -18.17 9.03
N LYS A 486 2.05 -19.48 9.22
CA LYS A 486 2.65 -20.42 8.27
C LYS A 486 1.78 -21.64 8.03
N ILE A 487 1.90 -22.21 6.83
CA ILE A 487 1.26 -23.48 6.50
C ILE A 487 1.92 -24.62 7.31
N SER A 488 3.25 -24.58 7.40
CA SER A 488 4.05 -25.63 8.04
C SER A 488 3.79 -25.84 9.52
N ASP A 489 3.36 -24.80 10.26
CA ASP A 489 3.02 -24.90 11.69
C ASP A 489 1.49 -24.96 11.94
N GLY A 490 0.69 -24.92 10.87
CA GLY A 490 -0.77 -24.97 10.94
C GLY A 490 -1.43 -23.70 11.44
N SER A 491 -0.73 -22.58 11.52
CA SER A 491 -1.27 -21.27 11.87
C SER A 491 -1.82 -20.50 10.64
N LEU A 492 -1.53 -20.95 9.41
CA LEU A 492 -2.10 -20.46 8.16
C LEU A 492 -2.92 -21.57 7.48
N VAL A 493 -4.20 -21.32 7.24
CA VAL A 493 -5.17 -22.36 6.85
C VAL A 493 -6.14 -21.87 5.76
N PRO A 494 -6.79 -22.78 5.02
CA PRO A 494 -7.92 -22.40 4.17
C PRO A 494 -9.09 -21.86 5.00
N THR A 495 -9.85 -20.92 4.44
CA THR A 495 -10.98 -20.25 5.11
C THR A 495 -12.01 -21.24 5.68
N HIS A 496 -12.32 -22.31 4.93
CA HIS A 496 -13.34 -23.29 5.31
C HIS A 496 -12.75 -24.54 5.96
N THR A 497 -12.09 -24.36 7.09
CA THR A 497 -11.59 -25.47 7.94
C THR A 497 -11.99 -25.22 9.38
N GLU A 498 -11.86 -26.22 10.24
CA GLU A 498 -12.11 -26.06 11.69
C GLU A 498 -11.24 -24.97 12.31
N LYS A 499 -10.02 -24.75 11.79
CA LYS A 499 -9.07 -23.75 12.28
C LYS A 499 -9.21 -22.38 11.60
N GLY A 500 -9.85 -22.31 10.43
CA GLY A 500 -10.15 -21.05 9.74
C GLY A 500 -11.46 -20.44 10.25
N ILE A 501 -12.57 -20.80 9.60
CA ILE A 501 -13.91 -20.49 10.12
C ILE A 501 -14.55 -21.80 10.59
N ASN A 502 -14.48 -22.07 11.88
CA ASN A 502 -15.27 -23.11 12.50
C ASN A 502 -16.73 -22.65 12.58
N ARG A 503 -17.52 -23.00 11.57
CA ARG A 503 -18.93 -22.57 11.47
C ARG A 503 -19.75 -22.95 12.69
N GLU A 504 -19.52 -24.12 13.26
CA GLU A 504 -20.25 -24.58 14.44
C GLU A 504 -19.98 -23.68 15.65
N ALA A 505 -18.71 -23.32 15.90
CA ALA A 505 -18.33 -22.45 16.99
C ALA A 505 -18.89 -21.03 16.78
N TRP A 506 -18.73 -20.46 15.59
CA TRP A 506 -19.21 -19.11 15.29
C TRP A 506 -20.74 -19.00 15.30
N ASN A 507 -21.47 -20.01 14.84
CA ASN A 507 -22.93 -20.04 14.85
C ASN A 507 -23.52 -20.06 16.28
N ARG A 508 -22.71 -20.34 17.29
CA ARG A 508 -23.17 -20.25 18.71
C ARG A 508 -23.20 -18.80 19.20
N LEU A 509 -22.50 -17.87 18.52
CA LEU A 509 -22.53 -16.45 18.89
C LEU A 509 -23.75 -15.80 18.26
N SER A 510 -24.70 -15.37 19.10
CA SER A 510 -25.92 -14.72 18.64
C SER A 510 -25.61 -13.41 17.91
N GLY A 511 -26.19 -13.22 16.72
CA GLY A 511 -26.03 -12.02 15.92
C GLY A 511 -24.68 -11.90 15.18
N VAL A 512 -23.86 -12.95 15.21
CA VAL A 512 -22.57 -12.96 14.49
C VAL A 512 -22.68 -13.80 13.22
N ASN A 513 -22.60 -13.13 12.08
CA ASN A 513 -22.41 -13.78 10.77
C ASN A 513 -20.92 -13.83 10.43
N HIS A 514 -20.48 -14.90 9.78
CA HIS A 514 -19.08 -15.08 9.37
C HIS A 514 -18.93 -15.05 7.84
N PRO A 515 -17.74 -14.70 7.30
CA PRO A 515 -17.48 -14.69 5.87
C PRO A 515 -17.64 -16.07 5.22
N SER A 516 -18.15 -16.10 4.00
CA SER A 516 -18.19 -17.32 3.18
C SER A 516 -16.85 -17.56 2.46
N ALA A 517 -16.07 -16.52 2.21
CA ALA A 517 -14.77 -16.59 1.54
C ALA A 517 -13.90 -15.39 1.93
N ASN A 518 -12.59 -15.52 1.80
CA ASN A 518 -11.64 -14.43 1.76
C ASN A 518 -11.43 -13.97 0.30
N TYR A 519 -10.84 -12.79 0.12
CA TYR A 519 -10.43 -12.33 -1.21
C TYR A 519 -9.27 -13.17 -1.75
N ALA A 520 -9.40 -13.60 -3.00
CA ALA A 520 -8.36 -14.28 -3.76
C ALA A 520 -8.22 -13.61 -5.13
N PRO A 521 -7.01 -13.19 -5.54
CA PRO A 521 -6.80 -12.54 -6.83
C PRO A 521 -7.11 -13.50 -7.99
N SER A 522 -7.71 -12.96 -9.05
CA SER A 522 -7.90 -13.67 -10.29
C SER A 522 -6.64 -13.65 -11.15
N TYR A 523 -6.34 -14.75 -11.83
CA TYR A 523 -5.42 -14.69 -12.95
C TYR A 523 -6.10 -13.96 -14.11
N VAL A 524 -5.46 -12.90 -14.59
CA VAL A 524 -5.95 -12.09 -15.73
C VAL A 524 -4.86 -12.06 -16.78
N ASP A 525 -5.24 -12.39 -18.01
CA ASP A 525 -4.40 -12.26 -19.19
C ASP A 525 -4.74 -10.93 -19.89
N TYR A 526 -3.85 -9.97 -19.77
CA TYR A 526 -3.99 -8.64 -20.41
C TYR A 526 -3.49 -8.58 -21.85
N GLY A 527 -2.97 -9.69 -22.41
CA GLY A 527 -2.45 -9.77 -23.76
C GLY A 527 -0.93 -9.68 -23.87
N ASP A 528 -0.45 -9.76 -25.13
CA ASP A 528 0.98 -9.97 -25.43
C ASP A 528 1.87 -8.77 -25.07
N ARG A 529 1.32 -7.55 -25.15
CA ARG A 529 2.06 -6.31 -24.84
C ARG A 529 2.16 -6.01 -23.35
N TRP A 530 1.42 -6.71 -22.49
CA TRP A 530 1.39 -6.40 -21.06
C TRP A 530 2.76 -6.50 -20.38
N LEU A 531 3.45 -7.62 -20.54
CA LEU A 531 4.69 -7.87 -19.80
C LEU A 531 5.85 -6.95 -20.21
N GLN A 532 5.92 -6.58 -21.49
CA GLN A 532 7.03 -5.80 -22.05
C GLN A 532 6.72 -4.30 -22.14
N GLN A 533 5.48 -3.93 -22.45
CA GLN A 533 5.09 -2.56 -22.74
C GLN A 533 4.10 -1.99 -21.74
N ARG A 534 3.58 -2.80 -20.82
CA ARG A 534 2.55 -2.39 -19.86
C ARG A 534 1.27 -1.86 -20.53
N ILE A 535 0.92 -2.46 -21.69
CA ILE A 535 -0.29 -2.13 -22.46
C ILE A 535 -1.27 -3.28 -22.31
N ILE A 536 -2.52 -2.95 -21.96
CA ILE A 536 -3.62 -3.90 -21.93
C ILE A 536 -4.21 -4.01 -23.32
N ASP A 537 -4.11 -5.20 -23.91
CA ASP A 537 -4.66 -5.48 -25.25
C ASP A 537 -6.15 -5.84 -25.18
N ARG A 538 -6.57 -6.39 -24.04
CA ARG A 538 -7.95 -6.85 -23.85
C ARG A 538 -8.35 -6.81 -22.40
N HIS A 539 -9.59 -6.42 -22.14
CA HIS A 539 -10.23 -6.51 -20.85
C HIS A 539 -11.01 -7.81 -20.73
N SER A 540 -10.54 -8.73 -19.89
CA SER A 540 -11.26 -9.98 -19.60
C SER A 540 -12.62 -9.70 -18.96
N GLN A 541 -13.66 -10.43 -19.36
CA GLN A 541 -15.00 -10.30 -18.78
C GLN A 541 -15.18 -11.10 -17.50
N SER A 542 -14.38 -12.17 -17.32
CA SER A 542 -14.36 -13.01 -16.13
C SER A 542 -13.05 -13.78 -16.04
N SER A 543 -12.74 -14.29 -14.87
CA SER A 543 -11.67 -15.27 -14.70
C SER A 543 -12.20 -16.40 -13.80
N SER A 544 -12.02 -17.65 -14.23
CA SER A 544 -12.28 -18.85 -13.44
C SER A 544 -11.03 -19.36 -12.73
N LYS A 545 -9.88 -18.71 -12.93
CA LYS A 545 -8.59 -19.08 -12.35
C LYS A 545 -8.27 -18.09 -11.23
N HIS A 546 -8.13 -18.61 -10.00
CA HIS A 546 -7.83 -17.80 -8.82
C HIS A 546 -6.58 -18.34 -8.14
N TYR A 547 -5.73 -17.45 -7.66
CA TYR A 547 -4.64 -17.80 -6.76
C TYR A 547 -5.21 -18.19 -5.40
N ARG A 548 -4.53 -19.09 -4.70
CA ARG A 548 -5.05 -19.60 -3.44
C ARG A 548 -4.53 -18.81 -2.26
N ALA A 549 -5.30 -17.81 -1.84
CA ALA A 549 -5.04 -17.09 -0.61
C ALA A 549 -5.59 -17.84 0.61
N LEU A 550 -4.82 -17.82 1.69
CA LEU A 550 -5.11 -18.47 2.96
C LEU A 550 -5.36 -17.42 4.05
N VAL A 551 -5.92 -17.83 5.19
CA VAL A 551 -6.19 -16.96 6.34
C VAL A 551 -5.49 -17.46 7.59
N PRO A 552 -5.18 -16.58 8.57
CA PRO A 552 -4.69 -17.01 9.87
C PRO A 552 -5.73 -17.90 10.54
N ALA A 553 -5.28 -18.93 11.19
CA ALA A 553 -6.14 -19.76 12.04
C ALA A 553 -6.67 -18.91 13.21
N VAL A 554 -7.92 -19.07 13.59
CA VAL A 554 -8.64 -18.19 14.51
C VAL A 554 -9.23 -19.00 15.68
N ASN A 555 -9.03 -18.48 16.90
CA ASN A 555 -9.70 -18.96 18.09
C ASN A 555 -10.87 -18.03 18.42
N ILE A 556 -12.04 -18.60 18.74
CA ILE A 556 -13.24 -17.84 19.07
C ILE A 556 -13.07 -16.96 20.34
N ASP A 557 -12.24 -17.40 21.29
CA ASP A 557 -12.03 -16.64 22.52
C ASP A 557 -11.14 -15.40 22.31
N ASN A 558 -10.07 -15.51 21.52
CA ASN A 558 -9.11 -14.42 21.32
C ASN A 558 -8.55 -14.27 19.91
N ASN A 559 -9.13 -14.87 18.94
CA ASN A 559 -8.92 -14.66 17.50
C ASN A 559 -7.57 -15.01 16.86
N ASP A 560 -6.41 -14.93 17.45
CA ASP A 560 -5.17 -15.17 16.71
C ASP A 560 -4.13 -16.01 17.46
N PHE A 561 -3.17 -16.55 16.70
CA PHE A 561 -2.11 -17.39 17.20
C PHE A 561 -0.96 -16.54 17.71
N ALA A 562 -0.88 -16.39 19.04
CA ALA A 562 0.15 -15.63 19.72
C ALA A 562 1.58 -16.02 19.29
N ALA A 563 1.81 -17.32 19.03
CA ALA A 563 3.14 -17.81 18.65
C ALA A 563 3.59 -17.35 17.27
N SER A 564 2.66 -17.10 16.33
CA SER A 564 2.95 -16.80 14.94
C SER A 564 2.76 -15.34 14.55
N THR A 565 2.16 -14.52 15.41
CA THR A 565 1.88 -13.09 15.09
C THR A 565 2.38 -12.17 16.20
N VAL A 566 2.50 -10.87 15.88
CA VAL A 566 2.75 -9.83 16.87
C VAL A 566 1.39 -9.38 17.39
N LEU A 567 1.07 -9.70 18.64
CA LEU A 567 -0.21 -9.34 19.23
C LEU A 567 -0.10 -8.02 20.00
N PRO A 568 -0.91 -6.99 19.67
CA PRO A 568 -1.08 -5.82 20.53
C PRO A 568 -1.55 -6.19 21.95
N PRO A 569 -1.25 -5.39 22.98
CA PRO A 569 -1.64 -5.71 24.36
C PRO A 569 -3.15 -5.94 24.54
N LEU A 570 -3.98 -5.18 23.82
CA LEU A 570 -5.45 -5.34 23.85
C LEU A 570 -5.92 -6.72 23.33
N THR A 571 -5.14 -7.36 22.46
CA THR A 571 -5.42 -8.73 21.97
C THR A 571 -4.80 -9.80 22.87
N GLN A 572 -3.65 -9.51 23.51
CA GLN A 572 -3.03 -10.45 24.45
C GLN A 572 -3.82 -10.57 25.76
N VAL A 573 -4.44 -9.46 26.20
CA VAL A 573 -5.24 -9.35 27.44
C VAL A 573 -6.65 -8.90 27.05
N PRO A 574 -7.46 -9.81 26.43
CA PRO A 574 -8.64 -9.43 25.70
C PRO A 574 -9.86 -9.24 26.61
N LEU A 575 -10.70 -8.24 26.30
CA LEU A 575 -12.05 -8.05 26.83
C LEU A 575 -13.13 -8.42 25.79
N ALA A 576 -12.69 -8.91 24.63
CA ALA A 576 -13.54 -9.25 23.51
C ALA A 576 -12.82 -10.24 22.57
N THR A 577 -13.53 -10.84 21.66
CA THR A 577 -12.94 -11.43 20.47
C THR A 577 -12.67 -10.32 19.45
N PHE A 578 -11.42 -10.21 19.00
CA PHE A 578 -10.96 -9.26 18.00
C PHE A 578 -10.75 -9.98 16.69
N VAL A 579 -11.70 -9.96 15.77
CA VAL A 579 -11.53 -10.57 14.46
C VAL A 579 -11.12 -9.54 13.42
N SER A 580 -10.40 -10.03 12.44
CA SER A 580 -9.80 -9.20 11.39
C SER A 580 -10.71 -9.05 10.17
N TRP A 581 -11.93 -9.51 10.26
CA TRP A 581 -12.97 -9.40 9.23
C TRP A 581 -14.25 -8.79 9.80
N ASN A 582 -15.07 -8.23 8.92
CA ASN A 582 -16.44 -7.83 9.17
C ASN A 582 -17.25 -8.04 7.89
N LEU A 583 -18.54 -8.24 7.98
CA LEU A 583 -19.43 -8.28 6.83
C LEU A 583 -20.12 -6.94 6.65
N ARG A 584 -20.53 -6.64 5.41
CA ARG A 584 -21.21 -5.39 5.08
C ARG A 584 -22.54 -5.30 5.82
N ALA A 585 -22.87 -4.12 6.33
CA ALA A 585 -24.17 -3.85 6.94
C ALA A 585 -25.28 -3.96 5.87
N ALA A 586 -26.45 -4.48 6.24
CA ALA A 586 -27.58 -4.64 5.34
C ALA A 586 -27.95 -3.33 4.61
N ALA A 587 -27.85 -2.19 5.30
CA ALA A 587 -28.12 -0.87 4.72
C ALA A 587 -27.16 -0.49 3.57
N THR A 588 -25.98 -1.11 3.48
CA THR A 588 -25.01 -0.86 2.41
C THR A 588 -25.08 -1.87 1.27
N GLY A 589 -25.99 -2.85 1.36
CA GLY A 589 -26.20 -3.94 0.40
C GLY A 589 -25.05 -4.93 0.33
N ALA A 590 -25.24 -6.04 -0.37
CA ALA A 590 -24.28 -7.16 -0.50
C ALA A 590 -23.74 -7.65 0.85
N GLU A 591 -24.63 -7.91 1.78
CA GLU A 591 -24.37 -8.21 3.20
C GLU A 591 -23.56 -9.49 3.45
N LYS A 592 -23.41 -10.37 2.45
CA LYS A 592 -22.55 -11.56 2.52
C LYS A 592 -21.09 -11.25 2.16
N SER A 593 -20.81 -10.06 1.61
CA SER A 593 -19.45 -9.63 1.26
C SER A 593 -18.73 -9.04 2.46
N LEU A 594 -17.39 -9.13 2.45
CA LEU A 594 -16.54 -8.49 3.45
C LEU A 594 -16.74 -6.96 3.46
N ALA A 595 -16.82 -6.37 4.64
CA ALA A 595 -16.71 -4.93 4.86
C ALA A 595 -15.23 -4.54 4.79
N ARG A 596 -14.77 -4.42 3.61
CA ARG A 596 -13.46 -4.28 2.98
C ARG A 596 -12.22 -4.03 3.87
N LEU A 597 -12.21 -3.07 4.75
CA LEU A 597 -11.05 -2.67 5.57
C LEU A 597 -11.32 -2.79 7.07
N SER A 598 -12.46 -3.38 7.41
CA SER A 598 -12.97 -3.45 8.78
C SER A 598 -12.76 -4.84 9.36
N GLY A 599 -12.27 -4.88 10.59
CA GLY A 599 -12.40 -6.02 11.48
C GLY A 599 -13.59 -5.83 12.41
N SER A 600 -13.77 -6.74 13.37
CA SER A 600 -14.88 -6.69 14.33
C SER A 600 -14.40 -6.78 15.76
N TYR A 601 -15.17 -6.17 16.63
CA TYR A 601 -15.09 -6.24 18.09
C TYR A 601 -16.34 -6.92 18.63
N ILE A 602 -16.16 -8.07 19.31
CA ILE A 602 -17.26 -8.88 19.85
C ILE A 602 -17.03 -9.03 21.35
N PRO A 603 -17.68 -8.20 22.23
CA PRO A 603 -17.42 -8.18 23.66
C PRO A 603 -17.60 -9.56 24.30
N PHE A 604 -16.79 -9.87 25.30
CA PHE A 604 -17.04 -11.04 26.16
C PHE A 604 -18.20 -10.77 27.12
N PRO A 605 -18.91 -11.81 27.54
CA PRO A 605 -19.89 -11.66 28.62
C PRO A 605 -19.20 -11.20 29.91
N ALA A 606 -19.85 -10.30 30.69
CA ALA A 606 -19.25 -9.74 31.89
C ALA A 606 -18.96 -10.83 32.94
N ASN A 607 -19.90 -11.76 33.13
CA ASN A 607 -19.79 -12.83 34.12
C ASN A 607 -20.47 -14.13 33.63
N THR A 608 -20.35 -15.21 34.41
CA THR A 608 -20.91 -16.53 34.06
C THR A 608 -22.43 -16.49 33.89
N ALA A 609 -23.15 -15.67 34.69
CA ALA A 609 -24.61 -15.57 34.57
C ALA A 609 -25.02 -14.95 33.21
N SER A 610 -24.35 -13.88 32.80
CA SER A 610 -24.58 -13.25 31.49
C SER A 610 -24.17 -14.17 30.32
N ALA A 611 -23.11 -14.96 30.45
CA ALA A 611 -22.72 -15.97 29.46
C ALA A 611 -23.81 -17.04 29.27
N VAL A 612 -24.35 -17.55 30.38
CA VAL A 612 -25.45 -18.54 30.33
C VAL A 612 -26.71 -17.94 29.74
N GLN A 613 -27.07 -16.72 30.11
CA GLN A 613 -28.25 -16.02 29.59
C GLN A 613 -28.19 -15.79 28.08
N SER A 614 -27.03 -15.37 27.57
CA SER A 614 -26.80 -15.12 26.16
C SER A 614 -26.45 -16.39 25.38
N ARG A 615 -26.23 -17.52 26.04
CA ARG A 615 -25.69 -18.76 25.47
C ARG A 615 -24.34 -18.56 24.79
N ASP A 616 -23.53 -17.65 25.30
CA ASP A 616 -22.19 -17.37 24.79
C ASP A 616 -21.21 -18.44 25.30
N PRO A 617 -20.55 -19.21 24.44
CA PRO A 617 -19.63 -20.27 24.86
C PRO A 617 -18.25 -19.74 25.30
N ARG A 618 -17.98 -18.45 25.11
CA ARG A 618 -16.68 -17.83 25.41
C ARG A 618 -16.52 -17.58 26.92
N SER A 619 -15.26 -17.46 27.34
CA SER A 619 -14.93 -17.08 28.71
C SER A 619 -15.50 -15.73 29.06
N SER A 620 -16.04 -15.56 30.29
CA SER A 620 -16.47 -14.25 30.75
C SER A 620 -15.31 -13.44 31.31
N ILE A 621 -15.46 -12.10 31.35
CA ILE A 621 -14.45 -11.19 31.88
C ILE A 621 -14.11 -11.54 33.36
N ALA A 622 -15.12 -11.84 34.18
CA ALA A 622 -14.93 -12.27 35.56
C ALA A 622 -14.21 -13.63 35.69
N ALA A 623 -14.23 -14.47 34.65
CA ALA A 623 -13.46 -15.72 34.64
C ALA A 623 -11.99 -15.51 34.23
N LEU A 624 -11.71 -14.49 33.40
CA LEU A 624 -10.38 -14.17 32.92
C LEU A 624 -9.56 -13.31 33.91
N TYR A 625 -10.26 -12.42 34.63
CA TYR A 625 -9.64 -11.41 35.50
C TYR A 625 -10.29 -11.39 36.88
N LYS A 626 -9.42 -11.41 37.91
CA LYS A 626 -9.90 -11.36 39.32
C LYS A 626 -10.44 -9.98 39.68
N SER A 627 -9.90 -8.92 39.09
CA SER A 627 -10.26 -7.53 39.32
C SER A 627 -9.75 -6.67 38.16
N PHE A 628 -10.14 -5.39 38.16
CA PHE A 628 -9.55 -4.42 37.22
C PHE A 628 -8.04 -4.27 37.41
N ASP A 629 -7.54 -4.31 38.64
CA ASP A 629 -6.09 -4.27 38.89
C ASP A 629 -5.36 -5.49 38.33
N ASP A 630 -5.96 -6.69 38.41
CA ASP A 630 -5.40 -7.90 37.78
C ASP A 630 -5.34 -7.76 36.25
N TYR A 631 -6.34 -7.14 35.61
CA TYR A 631 -6.34 -6.81 34.20
C TYR A 631 -5.21 -5.83 33.87
N LEU A 632 -5.06 -4.73 34.62
CA LEU A 632 -4.03 -3.72 34.40
C LEU A 632 -2.62 -4.32 34.51
N LEU A 633 -2.36 -5.13 35.54
CA LEU A 633 -1.06 -5.82 35.69
C LEU A 633 -0.72 -6.73 34.51
N LYS A 634 -1.70 -7.48 34.01
CA LYS A 634 -1.53 -8.35 32.83
C LYS A 634 -1.28 -7.53 31.57
N TYR A 635 -2.00 -6.42 31.40
CA TYR A 635 -1.88 -5.53 30.25
C TYR A 635 -0.51 -4.84 30.22
N GLU A 636 -0.04 -4.37 31.39
CA GLU A 636 1.29 -3.80 31.55
C GLU A 636 2.38 -4.83 31.20
N ALA A 637 2.28 -6.06 31.74
CA ALA A 637 3.21 -7.13 31.42
C ALA A 637 3.24 -7.50 29.94
N ALA A 638 2.08 -7.48 29.26
CA ALA A 638 2.00 -7.69 27.82
C ALA A 638 2.67 -6.56 27.03
N THR A 639 2.53 -5.31 27.49
CA THR A 639 3.18 -4.14 26.89
C THR A 639 4.68 -4.21 27.07
N ASP A 640 5.17 -4.50 28.27
CA ASP A 640 6.59 -4.65 28.57
C ASP A 640 7.23 -5.81 27.79
N GLY A 641 6.51 -6.93 27.63
CA GLY A 641 6.94 -8.04 26.80
C GLY A 641 7.16 -7.68 25.32
N LEU A 642 6.35 -6.76 24.75
CA LEU A 642 6.57 -6.24 23.40
C LEU A 642 7.79 -5.31 23.33
N ILE A 643 8.04 -4.52 24.37
CA ILE A 643 9.21 -3.64 24.49
C ILE A 643 10.49 -4.50 24.58
N GLU A 644 10.52 -5.48 25.47
CA GLU A 644 11.65 -6.40 25.64
C GLU A 644 11.97 -7.21 24.37
N ALA A 645 10.92 -7.59 23.61
CA ALA A 645 11.05 -8.30 22.36
C ALA A 645 11.41 -7.39 21.16
N GLY A 646 11.50 -6.07 21.34
CA GLY A 646 11.86 -5.09 20.31
C GLY A 646 10.76 -4.74 19.31
N TYR A 647 9.51 -5.14 19.57
CA TYR A 647 8.36 -4.78 18.70
C TYR A 647 7.72 -3.44 19.08
N LEU A 648 8.05 -2.89 20.23
CA LEU A 648 7.46 -1.65 20.74
C LEU A 648 8.54 -0.76 21.37
N LEU A 649 8.57 0.52 21.03
CA LEU A 649 9.44 1.49 21.71
C LEU A 649 8.88 1.82 23.10
N PRO A 650 9.74 2.00 24.12
CA PRO A 650 9.30 2.38 25.48
C PRO A 650 8.43 3.63 25.52
N GLY A 651 8.68 4.59 24.61
CA GLY A 651 7.92 5.84 24.53
C GLY A 651 6.45 5.70 24.17
N PHE A 652 5.98 4.51 23.79
CA PHE A 652 4.55 4.24 23.55
C PHE A 652 3.84 3.59 24.75
N LYS A 653 4.55 3.26 25.86
CA LYS A 653 3.96 2.55 26.99
C LYS A 653 2.79 3.33 27.60
N ASP A 654 2.96 4.62 27.85
CA ASP A 654 1.95 5.44 28.52
C ASP A 654 0.63 5.50 27.73
N VAL A 655 0.69 5.71 26.40
CA VAL A 655 -0.53 5.77 25.58
C VAL A 655 -1.27 4.43 25.55
N LEU A 656 -0.55 3.30 25.63
CA LEU A 656 -1.19 1.99 25.70
C LEU A 656 -1.78 1.72 27.08
N MET A 657 -1.11 2.16 28.17
CA MET A 657 -1.66 2.05 29.52
C MET A 657 -2.90 2.95 29.72
N ASP A 658 -2.96 4.13 29.09
CA ASP A 658 -4.15 4.98 29.07
C ASP A 658 -5.37 4.27 28.43
N ILE A 659 -5.13 3.45 27.40
CA ILE A 659 -6.17 2.60 26.81
C ILE A 659 -6.66 1.57 27.85
N ALA A 660 -5.75 0.89 28.54
CA ALA A 660 -6.10 -0.09 29.56
C ALA A 660 -6.94 0.55 30.70
N HIS A 661 -6.51 1.72 31.20
CA HIS A 661 -7.25 2.47 32.21
C HIS A 661 -8.65 2.89 31.76
N SER A 662 -8.84 3.21 30.47
CA SER A 662 -10.14 3.58 29.90
C SER A 662 -11.18 2.45 29.90
N ASN A 663 -10.76 1.20 30.11
CA ASN A 663 -11.63 0.03 30.15
C ASN A 663 -12.22 -0.27 31.55
N GLY A 664 -11.99 0.57 32.57
CA GLY A 664 -12.45 0.34 33.96
C GLY A 664 -13.94 0.03 34.08
N ALA A 665 -14.79 0.73 33.33
CA ALA A 665 -16.24 0.53 33.35
C ALA A 665 -16.72 -0.88 32.95
N VAL A 666 -15.87 -1.67 32.31
CA VAL A 666 -16.20 -3.06 31.92
C VAL A 666 -16.16 -4.00 33.15
N PHE A 667 -15.54 -3.56 34.25
CA PHE A 667 -15.36 -4.31 35.50
C PHE A 667 -16.35 -3.89 36.61
N GLU A 668 -17.12 -2.82 36.39
CA GLU A 668 -18.20 -2.35 37.28
C GLU A 668 -19.52 -3.08 36.97
#